data_5debfda0282d9f3e01a43a27a6a4f5c9
#
_entry.id   5debfda0282d9f3e01a43a27a6a4f5c9
#
_cell.length_a   1.000
_cell.length_b   1.000
_cell.length_c   1.000
_cell.angle_alpha   90.00
_cell.angle_beta   90.00
_cell.angle_gamma   90.00
#
_symmetry.space_group_name_H-M   'P 1'
#
loop_
_entity.id
_entity.type
_entity.pdbx_description
1 polymer ?
#
loop_
_entity_poly.entity_id
_entity_poly.type
_entity_poly.pdbx_seq_one_letter_code
_entity_poly.pdbx_strand_id
1 'polypeptide(L)'
;MSVLPLVLCGLLAQDIAAAAGNPSSLPSASPVPAGEQPFNFRFEGMTGNLTYNDAVPSVQDFLGYATGEHFTRHSDTVAYAKALADASDRVLYTRYGQTHQRRELGILTISSPRNLSRLDSILERNRSLANPDDIDSARMLEIAGSNPAVVWLSFNVHGNEASCTEAAQEVAYALAASTNPEVERMLENVVVVIDPCLNPDGRSRYINWYDQIVGVTPDPNPDAREHDEPWPSGRANHYLFDLNRDWVWGTQPESRQRMAMYRKYMPQVHIDYHEQGMHSPYFLGAGDTPYNVNIPAESKDWFDRLGRASAEAFDRSGLPYATKERFDYLYPGYGKVTPVYHGAVSLLTEQAGHGRAGLTIDVEAANTPGYNLSLQDRARNHYITAMSYIEHTAQNRQAQIERFARYFRDSNAGPSDTIAGFVFDADNDPAKLAKLWDLCSLHGFEVHRLTRSVEVPGETVRTYYPPFSTDQQSVSLDAGSWFIPTAQPMGRYVLTTLERETFVEDRDTYDITSWSYPVMLGLDAMELTEPIASASLESVENYEPYAHLALVDPADFASSYAFFIPSDDHRFPQALALAAEHNLVARLTGDAITLESGETVPSGSLLVMPNRNDADNVRDFANRAFGKGFAIHTTDSGYPASGPAVGNNANRRFMPAKIVLASGSPLSSLSFGHTWHMLDHVSPTDYTAVNVDSLGSVDWEDVNVLVLPSGWLGSTISGSTLDALRSWVRSGGTVVALSSSARWASSELVGLDSDENVDADSDADPLPWDTTDQTKSADVHTLTYAEREQRGIDRRVPGALIAATIDTTHPLSAGLDERVGFHVFSGSPLPVDSGGYVLARFGEFTPTDDIESQTFAPRIGGSISPANLLRLSGQPAVTHHRVGRGNVVCFASDPTNRGMNHAGMRVLLNAIHLGPSMSGAQPLGEDEDEHGEGE
;
A
#
# COMPACT_ATOMS: atom_id res chain seq x y z
N MET A 1 -24.58 0.50 27.84
CA MET A 1 -25.95 0.98 28.08
C MET A 1 -25.89 2.47 28.19
N SER A 2 -26.17 3.16 27.11
CA SER A 2 -26.68 4.54 27.11
C SER A 2 -27.14 4.87 25.71
N VAL A 3 -28.42 4.95 25.57
CA VAL A 3 -29.20 5.31 24.40
C VAL A 3 -29.12 6.82 24.26
N LEU A 4 -28.71 7.33 23.11
CA LEU A 4 -28.90 8.73 22.75
C LEU A 4 -30.26 8.89 22.05
N PRO A 5 -31.07 9.89 22.40
CA PRO A 5 -32.38 10.08 21.80
C PRO A 5 -32.29 10.95 20.54
N LEU A 6 -32.85 10.43 19.46
CA LEU A 6 -33.34 11.21 18.33
C LEU A 6 -34.61 11.99 18.80
N VAL A 7 -34.50 13.26 18.99
CA VAL A 7 -35.70 14.17 18.96
C VAL A 7 -35.25 15.58 18.58
N LEU A 8 -35.93 16.15 17.63
CA LEU A 8 -36.12 17.51 17.17
C LEU A 8 -35.45 17.86 15.80
N CYS A 9 -36.20 17.60 14.77
CA CYS A 9 -36.32 18.49 13.62
C CYS A 9 -37.74 18.34 13.05
N GLY A 10 -38.66 18.91 13.71
CA GLY A 10 -40.02 19.09 13.26
C GLY A 10 -40.51 20.43 13.77
N LEU A 11 -40.37 21.48 12.97
CA LEU A 11 -41.12 22.75 13.02
C LEU A 11 -40.30 23.85 12.34
N LEU A 12 -40.41 23.91 11.02
CA LEU A 12 -40.25 25.13 10.19
C LEU A 12 -40.44 24.74 8.70
N ALA A 13 -41.64 24.30 8.38
CA ALA A 13 -42.10 24.14 7.00
C ALA A 13 -43.57 24.61 6.92
N GLN A 14 -43.80 25.89 7.11
CA GLN A 14 -44.97 26.56 6.60
C GLN A 14 -44.55 27.97 6.22
N ASP A 15 -44.85 28.31 4.97
CA ASP A 15 -44.68 29.58 4.24
C ASP A 15 -43.49 29.69 3.24
N ILE A 16 -43.45 28.79 2.26
CA ILE A 16 -43.06 29.14 0.87
C ILE A 16 -43.85 28.21 -0.08
N ALA A 17 -45.11 28.48 -0.25
CA ALA A 17 -45.95 27.85 -1.27
C ALA A 17 -46.72 28.91 -2.00
N ALA A 18 -46.08 29.60 -2.92
CA ALA A 18 -46.75 30.34 -4.00
C ALA A 18 -45.74 30.87 -5.01
N ALA A 19 -45.19 30.05 -5.86
CA ALA A 19 -44.73 30.33 -7.21
C ALA A 19 -43.92 29.14 -7.75
N ALA A 20 -44.59 28.02 -8.06
CA ALA A 20 -43.99 27.03 -8.97
C ALA A 20 -45.14 26.46 -9.81
N GLY A 21 -45.08 26.77 -11.08
CA GLY A 21 -45.95 26.13 -12.08
C GLY A 21 -45.73 24.61 -12.07
N ASN A 22 -46.82 23.89 -12.38
CA ASN A 22 -46.90 22.45 -12.52
C ASN A 22 -45.61 21.85 -13.17
N PRO A 23 -44.82 21.01 -12.50
CA PRO A 23 -43.82 20.23 -13.19
C PRO A 23 -44.60 19.17 -13.98
N SER A 24 -44.48 19.25 -15.31
CA SER A 24 -44.86 18.17 -16.20
C SER A 24 -44.21 16.88 -15.72
N SER A 25 -45.02 15.87 -15.49
CA SER A 25 -44.67 14.51 -15.10
C SER A 25 -43.43 14.02 -15.86
N LEU A 26 -42.31 13.92 -15.15
CA LEU A 26 -41.22 13.07 -15.59
C LEU A 26 -41.79 11.64 -15.73
N PRO A 27 -41.50 10.91 -16.82
CA PRO A 27 -41.95 9.55 -16.91
C PRO A 27 -41.28 8.75 -15.79
N SER A 28 -42.09 8.22 -14.89
CA SER A 28 -41.66 7.22 -13.92
C SER A 28 -40.99 6.08 -14.71
N ALA A 29 -39.72 5.84 -14.50
CA ALA A 29 -39.13 4.58 -14.92
C ALA A 29 -39.90 3.47 -14.19
N SER A 30 -40.81 2.83 -14.90
CA SER A 30 -41.53 1.67 -14.36
C SER A 30 -40.49 0.60 -14.05
N PRO A 31 -40.55 -0.05 -12.88
CA PRO A 31 -39.71 -1.20 -12.63
C PRO A 31 -39.99 -2.23 -13.72
N VAL A 32 -38.97 -2.63 -14.47
CA VAL A 32 -39.04 -3.71 -15.42
C VAL A 32 -39.30 -4.98 -14.62
N PRO A 33 -40.39 -5.72 -14.85
CA PRO A 33 -40.61 -6.97 -14.15
C PRO A 33 -39.47 -7.94 -14.47
N ALA A 34 -38.90 -8.56 -13.44
CA ALA A 34 -37.95 -9.64 -13.62
C ALA A 34 -38.57 -10.70 -14.56
N GLY A 35 -37.97 -10.91 -15.74
CA GLY A 35 -38.31 -12.00 -16.62
C GLY A 35 -38.75 -11.68 -18.06
N GLU A 36 -38.83 -10.43 -18.48
CA GLU A 36 -39.24 -10.13 -19.87
C GLU A 36 -38.32 -9.12 -20.55
N GLN A 37 -37.46 -9.57 -21.36
CA GLN A 37 -36.61 -9.02 -22.41
C GLN A 37 -35.14 -9.38 -22.25
N PRO A 38 -34.45 -9.84 -23.26
CA PRO A 38 -33.01 -9.96 -23.27
C PRO A 38 -32.43 -8.57 -23.07
N PHE A 39 -31.41 -8.47 -22.16
CA PHE A 39 -30.84 -7.24 -21.73
C PHE A 39 -30.13 -6.56 -22.91
N ASN A 40 -30.68 -5.52 -23.42
CA ASN A 40 -30.09 -4.71 -24.47
C ASN A 40 -29.59 -3.41 -23.78
N PHE A 41 -28.32 -3.37 -23.40
CA PHE A 41 -27.70 -2.14 -22.95
C PHE A 41 -27.76 -1.11 -24.07
N ARG A 42 -28.60 -0.12 -23.92
CA ARG A 42 -28.69 0.99 -24.87
C ARG A 42 -27.63 2.01 -24.48
N PHE A 43 -26.75 2.31 -25.41
CA PHE A 43 -25.89 3.48 -25.30
C PHE A 43 -26.57 4.64 -26.06
N GLU A 44 -27.16 5.59 -25.33
CA GLU A 44 -27.91 6.70 -25.92
C GLU A 44 -27.03 7.76 -26.60
N GLY A 45 -25.68 7.64 -26.53
CA GLY A 45 -24.74 8.49 -27.27
C GLY A 45 -24.67 8.16 -28.76
N MET A 46 -25.08 6.94 -29.15
CA MET A 46 -25.12 6.52 -30.53
C MET A 46 -26.57 6.60 -31.08
N THR A 47 -26.69 7.00 -32.32
CA THR A 47 -28.00 7.09 -32.98
C THR A 47 -28.59 5.69 -33.20
N GLY A 48 -29.51 5.27 -32.33
CA GLY A 48 -30.27 4.03 -32.43
C GLY A 48 -29.81 2.91 -31.49
N ASN A 49 -30.56 1.80 -31.51
CA ASN A 49 -30.22 0.57 -30.77
C ASN A 49 -29.00 -0.11 -31.40
N LEU A 50 -28.09 -0.64 -30.57
CA LEU A 50 -27.03 -1.52 -31.09
C LEU A 50 -27.65 -2.78 -31.69
N THR A 51 -27.14 -3.18 -32.85
CA THR A 51 -27.42 -4.45 -33.50
C THR A 51 -26.20 -5.33 -33.45
N TYR A 52 -26.37 -6.62 -33.28
CA TYR A 52 -25.30 -7.56 -33.02
C TYR A 52 -25.21 -8.65 -34.07
N ASN A 53 -24.02 -9.20 -34.24
CA ASN A 53 -23.75 -10.38 -35.01
C ASN A 53 -24.12 -11.64 -34.18
N ASP A 54 -25.13 -12.36 -34.57
CA ASP A 54 -25.65 -13.57 -33.88
C ASP A 54 -24.60 -14.70 -33.76
N ALA A 55 -23.50 -14.64 -34.52
CA ALA A 55 -22.41 -15.61 -34.39
C ALA A 55 -21.50 -15.38 -33.19
N VAL A 56 -21.57 -14.21 -32.56
CA VAL A 56 -20.81 -13.87 -31.34
C VAL A 56 -21.74 -14.06 -30.14
N PRO A 57 -21.43 -14.97 -29.21
CA PRO A 57 -22.34 -15.26 -28.10
C PRO A 57 -22.49 -14.07 -27.16
N SER A 58 -23.74 -13.72 -26.83
CA SER A 58 -24.01 -12.76 -25.75
C SER A 58 -23.61 -13.34 -24.39
N VAL A 59 -23.54 -12.48 -23.38
CA VAL A 59 -23.30 -12.92 -21.99
C VAL A 59 -24.33 -13.94 -21.56
N GLN A 60 -25.60 -13.69 -21.86
CA GLN A 60 -26.72 -14.60 -21.54
C GLN A 60 -26.66 -15.92 -22.32
N ASP A 61 -26.33 -15.90 -23.61
CA ASP A 61 -26.21 -17.13 -24.41
C ASP A 61 -25.07 -18.01 -23.90
N PHE A 62 -23.98 -17.43 -23.43
CA PHE A 62 -22.82 -18.18 -22.96
C PHE A 62 -22.99 -18.68 -21.52
N LEU A 63 -23.45 -17.81 -20.61
CA LEU A 63 -23.57 -18.14 -19.19
C LEU A 63 -24.87 -18.89 -18.85
N GLY A 64 -25.91 -18.76 -19.66
CA GLY A 64 -27.24 -19.35 -19.43
C GLY A 64 -28.13 -18.56 -18.47
N TYR A 65 -27.73 -17.37 -18.09
CA TYR A 65 -28.50 -16.42 -17.27
C TYR A 65 -28.20 -14.99 -17.71
N ALA A 66 -29.10 -14.06 -17.44
CA ALA A 66 -28.92 -12.67 -17.80
C ALA A 66 -28.02 -11.94 -16.79
N THR A 67 -27.32 -10.89 -17.25
CA THR A 67 -26.53 -10.02 -16.40
C THR A 67 -27.37 -9.44 -15.27
N GLY A 68 -26.96 -9.67 -14.04
CA GLY A 68 -27.67 -9.24 -12.84
C GLY A 68 -28.49 -10.32 -12.13
N GLU A 69 -28.73 -11.48 -12.76
CA GLU A 69 -29.43 -12.61 -12.12
C GLU A 69 -28.50 -13.36 -11.15
N HIS A 70 -27.22 -13.45 -11.46
CA HIS A 70 -26.17 -14.06 -10.64
C HIS A 70 -24.89 -13.25 -10.73
N PHE A 71 -24.00 -13.40 -9.76
CA PHE A 71 -22.62 -12.97 -9.91
C PHE A 71 -21.86 -13.95 -10.78
N THR A 72 -21.18 -13.45 -11.81
CA THR A 72 -20.36 -14.28 -12.69
C THR A 72 -19.07 -14.68 -11.97
N ARG A 73 -18.80 -15.99 -11.90
CA ARG A 73 -17.55 -16.49 -11.31
C ARG A 73 -16.37 -16.16 -12.19
N HIS A 74 -15.20 -15.98 -11.57
CA HIS A 74 -13.98 -15.62 -12.30
C HIS A 74 -13.63 -16.62 -13.41
N SER A 75 -13.81 -17.94 -13.17
CA SER A 75 -13.63 -18.98 -14.20
C SER A 75 -14.49 -18.76 -15.43
N ASP A 76 -15.72 -18.35 -15.22
CA ASP A 76 -16.71 -18.15 -16.28
C ASP A 76 -16.43 -16.83 -17.01
N THR A 77 -15.97 -15.79 -16.30
CA THR A 77 -15.46 -14.55 -16.91
C THR A 77 -14.30 -14.83 -17.87
N VAL A 78 -13.32 -15.63 -17.43
CA VAL A 78 -12.18 -16.02 -18.30
C VAL A 78 -12.63 -16.89 -19.47
N ALA A 79 -13.54 -17.84 -19.23
CA ALA A 79 -14.08 -18.69 -20.30
C ALA A 79 -14.85 -17.87 -21.35
N TYR A 80 -15.66 -16.92 -20.89
CA TYR A 80 -16.39 -16.02 -21.78
C TYR A 80 -15.45 -15.11 -22.59
N ALA A 81 -14.42 -14.55 -21.95
CA ALA A 81 -13.42 -13.73 -22.63
C ALA A 81 -12.72 -14.50 -23.77
N LYS A 82 -12.40 -15.79 -23.54
CA LYS A 82 -11.83 -16.68 -24.58
C LYS A 82 -12.85 -16.98 -25.69
N ALA A 83 -14.12 -17.24 -25.33
CA ALA A 83 -15.19 -17.48 -26.33
C ALA A 83 -15.40 -16.24 -27.20
N LEU A 84 -15.37 -15.04 -26.68
CA LEU A 84 -15.42 -13.81 -27.47
C LEU A 84 -14.25 -13.70 -28.46
N ALA A 85 -13.02 -14.02 -28.01
CA ALA A 85 -11.84 -14.00 -28.86
C ALA A 85 -11.89 -15.06 -29.97
N ASP A 86 -12.49 -16.22 -29.69
CA ASP A 86 -12.69 -17.28 -30.70
C ASP A 86 -13.79 -16.94 -31.71
N ALA A 87 -14.80 -16.15 -31.30
CA ALA A 87 -15.99 -15.85 -32.13
C ALA A 87 -15.87 -14.54 -32.93
N SER A 88 -14.97 -13.63 -32.56
CA SER A 88 -14.84 -12.29 -33.17
C SER A 88 -13.41 -11.96 -33.57
N ASP A 89 -13.19 -11.57 -34.81
CA ASP A 89 -11.90 -11.08 -35.33
C ASP A 89 -11.50 -9.68 -34.81
N ARG A 90 -12.36 -9.07 -33.98
CA ARG A 90 -12.13 -7.83 -33.28
C ARG A 90 -11.50 -8.01 -31.91
N VAL A 91 -11.33 -9.24 -31.42
CA VAL A 91 -10.94 -9.53 -30.03
C VAL A 91 -9.71 -10.41 -29.98
N LEU A 92 -8.75 -10.03 -29.14
CA LEU A 92 -7.64 -10.89 -28.72
C LEU A 92 -7.71 -11.08 -27.21
N TYR A 93 -7.59 -12.31 -26.73
CA TYR A 93 -7.40 -12.61 -25.31
C TYR A 93 -5.93 -12.86 -25.03
N THR A 94 -5.40 -12.19 -24.02
CA THR A 94 -4.00 -12.36 -23.57
C THR A 94 -3.97 -12.68 -22.10
N ARG A 95 -3.52 -13.88 -21.74
CA ARG A 95 -3.15 -14.21 -20.37
C ARG A 95 -1.84 -13.48 -20.02
N TYR A 96 -1.82 -12.72 -18.92
CA TYR A 96 -0.62 -12.01 -18.49
C TYR A 96 -0.06 -12.49 -17.15
N GLY A 97 -0.80 -13.33 -16.41
CA GLY A 97 -0.31 -13.81 -15.13
C GLY A 97 -1.27 -14.72 -14.38
N GLN A 98 -1.02 -14.80 -13.08
CA GLN A 98 -1.87 -15.52 -12.13
C GLN A 98 -1.73 -14.92 -10.72
N THR A 99 -2.79 -15.06 -9.92
CA THR A 99 -2.84 -14.62 -8.52
C THR A 99 -2.09 -15.58 -7.59
N HIS A 100 -1.99 -15.23 -6.30
CA HIS A 100 -1.49 -16.15 -5.27
C HIS A 100 -2.28 -17.47 -5.23
N GLN A 101 -3.59 -17.44 -5.43
CA GLN A 101 -4.43 -18.63 -5.48
C GLN A 101 -4.45 -19.28 -6.87
N ARG A 102 -3.51 -18.91 -7.76
CA ARG A 102 -3.31 -19.45 -9.11
C ARG A 102 -4.47 -19.22 -10.06
N ARG A 103 -5.32 -18.21 -9.82
CA ARG A 103 -6.34 -17.79 -10.77
C ARG A 103 -5.70 -17.03 -11.91
N GLU A 104 -6.17 -17.30 -13.12
CA GLU A 104 -5.64 -16.68 -14.34
C GLU A 104 -5.95 -15.18 -14.37
N LEU A 105 -4.94 -14.36 -14.69
CA LEU A 105 -5.09 -12.95 -14.99
C LEU A 105 -4.98 -12.76 -16.49
N GLY A 106 -5.98 -12.10 -17.10
CA GLY A 106 -6.03 -11.93 -18.54
C GLY A 106 -6.76 -10.67 -18.96
N ILE A 107 -6.37 -10.13 -20.10
CA ILE A 107 -6.97 -8.95 -20.73
C ILE A 107 -7.58 -9.31 -22.08
N LEU A 108 -8.64 -8.57 -22.41
CA LEU A 108 -9.17 -8.49 -23.76
C LEU A 108 -8.60 -7.25 -24.45
N THR A 109 -8.07 -7.42 -25.67
CA THR A 109 -7.67 -6.32 -26.55
C THR A 109 -8.64 -6.26 -27.71
N ILE A 110 -9.40 -5.18 -27.80
CA ILE A 110 -10.51 -5.04 -28.76
C ILE A 110 -10.26 -3.84 -29.66
N SER A 111 -10.31 -4.06 -30.99
CA SER A 111 -10.15 -3.03 -32.00
C SER A 111 -10.65 -3.51 -33.36
N SER A 112 -10.52 -2.69 -34.42
CA SER A 112 -10.80 -3.18 -35.78
C SER A 112 -9.84 -4.32 -36.15
N PRO A 113 -10.26 -5.29 -36.99
CA PRO A 113 -9.37 -6.38 -37.43
C PRO A 113 -8.07 -5.86 -38.07
N ARG A 114 -8.15 -4.72 -38.77
CA ARG A 114 -6.99 -4.05 -39.35
C ARG A 114 -6.00 -3.57 -38.26
N ASN A 115 -6.47 -3.03 -37.16
CA ASN A 115 -5.61 -2.62 -36.06
C ASN A 115 -5.00 -3.81 -35.35
N LEU A 116 -5.78 -4.85 -35.09
CA LEU A 116 -5.28 -6.06 -34.42
C LEU A 116 -4.21 -6.77 -35.24
N SER A 117 -4.35 -6.82 -36.59
CA SER A 117 -3.33 -7.42 -37.46
C SER A 117 -1.98 -6.72 -37.44
N ARG A 118 -1.89 -5.47 -36.94
CA ARG A 118 -0.67 -4.68 -36.79
C ARG A 118 -0.44 -4.19 -35.35
N LEU A 119 -1.02 -4.86 -34.36
CA LEU A 119 -1.01 -4.41 -32.97
C LEU A 119 0.40 -4.16 -32.45
N ASP A 120 1.36 -5.05 -32.68
CA ASP A 120 2.74 -4.89 -32.21
C ASP A 120 3.38 -3.59 -32.75
N SER A 121 3.15 -3.27 -34.02
CA SER A 121 3.64 -2.01 -34.62
C SER A 121 2.94 -0.78 -34.02
N ILE A 122 1.64 -0.86 -33.70
CA ILE A 122 0.91 0.20 -33.00
C ILE A 122 1.52 0.44 -31.62
N LEU A 123 1.77 -0.62 -30.86
CA LEU A 123 2.33 -0.53 -29.52
C LEU A 123 3.80 -0.06 -29.52
N GLU A 124 4.59 -0.50 -30.50
CA GLU A 124 5.97 -0.01 -30.66
C GLU A 124 6.00 1.49 -30.94
N ARG A 125 5.20 1.97 -31.89
CA ARG A 125 5.04 3.41 -32.19
C ARG A 125 4.53 4.19 -30.97
N ASN A 126 3.63 3.60 -30.19
CA ASN A 126 3.12 4.20 -28.98
C ASN A 126 4.21 4.35 -27.91
N ARG A 127 5.02 3.31 -27.69
CA ARG A 127 6.18 3.38 -26.78
C ARG A 127 7.24 4.37 -27.23
N SER A 128 7.49 4.51 -28.53
CA SER A 128 8.44 5.52 -29.03
C SER A 128 8.01 6.94 -28.70
N LEU A 129 6.70 7.22 -28.54
CA LEU A 129 6.21 8.54 -28.06
C LEU A 129 6.59 8.80 -26.60
N ALA A 130 6.78 7.75 -25.82
CA ALA A 130 7.20 7.85 -24.42
C ALA A 130 8.72 7.95 -24.24
N ASN A 131 9.50 7.87 -25.34
CA ASN A 131 10.94 8.06 -25.35
C ASN A 131 11.30 9.21 -26.29
N PRO A 132 11.25 10.47 -25.83
CA PRO A 132 11.38 11.65 -26.69
C PRO A 132 12.75 11.82 -27.34
N ASP A 133 13.80 11.15 -26.86
CA ASP A 133 15.13 11.20 -27.45
C ASP A 133 15.21 10.36 -28.74
N ASP A 134 14.31 9.41 -28.93
CA ASP A 134 14.30 8.51 -30.11
C ASP A 134 13.51 9.08 -31.31
N ILE A 135 12.74 10.17 -31.11
CA ILE A 135 11.84 10.68 -32.14
C ILE A 135 11.86 12.21 -32.23
N ASP A 136 11.82 12.71 -33.48
CA ASP A 136 11.63 14.13 -33.74
C ASP A 136 10.15 14.56 -33.78
N SER A 137 9.89 15.85 -33.82
CA SER A 137 8.55 16.42 -33.85
C SER A 137 7.74 16.00 -35.09
N ALA A 138 8.38 15.77 -36.22
CA ALA A 138 7.72 15.33 -37.45
C ALA A 138 7.23 13.90 -37.35
N ARG A 139 8.06 13.00 -36.78
CA ARG A 139 7.68 11.61 -36.50
C ARG A 139 6.59 11.52 -35.45
N MET A 140 6.66 12.33 -34.40
CA MET A 140 5.61 12.42 -33.39
C MET A 140 4.25 12.78 -34.01
N LEU A 141 4.19 13.81 -34.87
CA LEU A 141 2.95 14.22 -35.55
C LEU A 141 2.45 13.14 -36.52
N GLU A 142 3.35 12.47 -37.24
CA GLU A 142 2.99 11.34 -38.11
C GLU A 142 2.31 10.21 -37.33
N ILE A 143 2.88 9.82 -36.17
CA ILE A 143 2.31 8.81 -35.30
C ILE A 143 0.95 9.28 -34.78
N ALA A 144 0.86 10.49 -34.23
CA ALA A 144 -0.39 11.05 -33.73
C ALA A 144 -1.49 11.11 -34.80
N GLY A 145 -1.13 11.42 -36.05
CA GLY A 145 -2.05 11.46 -37.19
C GLY A 145 -2.58 10.07 -37.62
N SER A 146 -1.88 8.98 -37.31
CA SER A 146 -2.14 7.65 -37.92
C SER A 146 -2.33 6.49 -36.93
N ASN A 147 -1.85 6.57 -35.69
CA ASN A 147 -2.05 5.53 -34.68
C ASN A 147 -3.46 5.62 -34.07
N PRO A 148 -4.10 4.49 -33.71
CA PRO A 148 -5.23 4.50 -32.78
C PRO A 148 -4.74 4.88 -31.38
N ALA A 149 -5.60 5.52 -30.58
CA ALA A 149 -5.33 5.73 -29.18
C ALA A 149 -5.62 4.45 -28.37
N VAL A 150 -4.87 4.21 -27.30
CA VAL A 150 -5.09 3.07 -26.41
C VAL A 150 -5.91 3.52 -25.20
N VAL A 151 -7.01 2.81 -24.94
CA VAL A 151 -7.88 2.99 -23.77
C VAL A 151 -7.79 1.74 -22.92
N TRP A 152 -7.44 1.89 -21.65
CA TRP A 152 -7.39 0.80 -20.68
C TRP A 152 -8.52 0.94 -19.66
N LEU A 153 -9.32 -0.09 -19.52
CA LEU A 153 -10.43 -0.18 -18.57
C LEU A 153 -10.11 -1.24 -17.53
N SER A 154 -9.96 -0.81 -16.27
CA SER A 154 -9.65 -1.65 -15.11
C SER A 154 -10.90 -1.90 -14.30
N PHE A 155 -11.29 -3.17 -14.13
CA PHE A 155 -12.49 -3.53 -13.40
C PHE A 155 -12.18 -4.43 -12.20
N ASN A 156 -12.90 -4.24 -11.09
CA ASN A 156 -12.93 -5.14 -9.94
C ASN A 156 -11.58 -5.31 -9.24
N VAL A 157 -10.87 -4.21 -9.00
CA VAL A 157 -9.66 -4.19 -8.17
C VAL A 157 -10.00 -4.51 -6.70
N HIS A 158 -11.16 -4.11 -6.23
CA HIS A 158 -11.75 -4.61 -5.00
C HIS A 158 -12.74 -5.73 -5.34
N GLY A 159 -12.47 -6.94 -4.84
CA GLY A 159 -13.18 -8.14 -5.30
C GLY A 159 -14.68 -8.14 -4.96
N ASN A 160 -15.08 -7.47 -3.88
CA ASN A 160 -16.48 -7.34 -3.45
C ASN A 160 -17.25 -6.18 -4.14
N GLU A 161 -16.60 -5.42 -5.03
CA GLU A 161 -17.24 -4.45 -5.92
C GLU A 161 -17.66 -5.16 -7.21
N ALA A 162 -18.60 -6.07 -7.08
CA ALA A 162 -18.75 -7.16 -8.02
C ALA A 162 -19.44 -6.76 -9.34
N SER A 163 -20.20 -5.65 -9.39
CA SER A 163 -20.85 -5.20 -10.64
C SER A 163 -19.85 -4.78 -11.71
N CYS A 164 -18.61 -4.45 -11.33
CA CYS A 164 -17.57 -4.04 -12.27
C CYS A 164 -17.29 -5.14 -13.32
N THR A 165 -17.13 -6.40 -12.91
CA THR A 165 -16.89 -7.52 -13.83
C THR A 165 -18.08 -7.79 -14.73
N GLU A 166 -19.30 -7.66 -14.20
CA GLU A 166 -20.53 -7.82 -15.01
C GLU A 166 -20.57 -6.77 -16.13
N ALA A 167 -20.24 -5.51 -15.79
CA ALA A 167 -20.15 -4.45 -16.79
C ALA A 167 -19.05 -4.70 -17.82
N ALA A 168 -17.88 -5.20 -17.38
CA ALA A 168 -16.75 -5.49 -18.27
C ALA A 168 -17.13 -6.49 -19.37
N GLN A 169 -17.93 -7.52 -19.04
CA GLN A 169 -18.40 -8.53 -20.00
C GLN A 169 -19.33 -7.93 -21.03
N GLU A 170 -20.26 -7.08 -20.61
CA GLU A 170 -21.20 -6.40 -21.50
C GLU A 170 -20.51 -5.38 -22.42
N VAL A 171 -19.53 -4.63 -21.92
CA VAL A 171 -18.71 -3.74 -22.74
C VAL A 171 -17.93 -4.54 -23.78
N ALA A 172 -17.32 -5.65 -23.38
CA ALA A 172 -16.59 -6.53 -24.30
C ALA A 172 -17.51 -7.09 -25.40
N TYR A 173 -18.71 -7.56 -25.03
CA TYR A 173 -19.69 -8.03 -25.98
C TYR A 173 -20.14 -6.95 -26.97
N ALA A 174 -20.49 -5.76 -26.46
CA ALA A 174 -20.94 -4.66 -27.29
C ALA A 174 -19.90 -4.26 -28.35
N LEU A 175 -18.61 -4.22 -27.98
CA LEU A 175 -17.52 -3.92 -28.91
C LEU A 175 -17.22 -5.07 -29.89
N ALA A 176 -17.30 -6.31 -29.43
CA ALA A 176 -16.96 -7.51 -30.20
C ALA A 176 -18.02 -7.82 -31.25
N ALA A 177 -19.31 -7.67 -30.90
CA ALA A 177 -20.44 -8.19 -31.67
C ALA A 177 -21.20 -7.11 -32.42
N SER A 178 -21.08 -5.81 -32.08
CA SER A 178 -21.87 -4.77 -32.71
C SER A 178 -21.64 -4.66 -34.23
N THR A 179 -22.73 -4.56 -34.98
CA THR A 179 -22.71 -4.32 -36.44
C THR A 179 -23.01 -2.86 -36.80
N ASN A 180 -23.07 -1.96 -35.79
CA ASN A 180 -23.30 -0.54 -36.03
C ASN A 180 -22.07 0.12 -36.65
N PRO A 181 -22.20 0.88 -37.75
CA PRO A 181 -21.09 1.57 -38.42
C PRO A 181 -20.35 2.57 -37.50
N GLU A 182 -21.03 3.08 -36.48
CA GLU A 182 -20.44 4.00 -35.47
C GLU A 182 -19.45 3.28 -34.59
N VAL A 183 -19.78 2.07 -34.12
CA VAL A 183 -18.86 1.22 -33.33
C VAL A 183 -17.66 0.80 -34.19
N GLU A 184 -17.89 0.44 -35.47
CA GLU A 184 -16.82 0.10 -36.42
C GLU A 184 -15.82 1.27 -36.59
N ARG A 185 -16.34 2.48 -36.87
CA ARG A 185 -15.50 3.69 -36.98
C ARG A 185 -14.78 4.03 -35.68
N MET A 186 -15.42 3.82 -34.53
CA MET A 186 -14.80 4.01 -33.21
C MET A 186 -13.61 3.05 -33.04
N LEU A 187 -13.77 1.76 -33.32
CA LEU A 187 -12.72 0.73 -33.23
C LEU A 187 -11.58 0.93 -34.25
N GLU A 188 -11.79 1.68 -35.34
CA GLU A 188 -10.68 2.09 -36.22
C GLU A 188 -9.74 3.10 -35.55
N ASN A 189 -10.26 3.90 -34.58
CA ASN A 189 -9.55 4.99 -33.93
C ASN A 189 -8.99 4.64 -32.54
N VAL A 190 -9.43 3.51 -31.97
CA VAL A 190 -8.97 3.09 -30.64
C VAL A 190 -8.58 1.61 -30.59
N VAL A 191 -7.69 1.30 -29.66
CA VAL A 191 -7.44 -0.04 -29.14
C VAL A 191 -7.94 -0.03 -27.69
N VAL A 192 -8.99 -0.79 -27.41
CA VAL A 192 -9.56 -0.91 -26.06
C VAL A 192 -8.97 -2.13 -25.39
N VAL A 193 -8.40 -1.94 -24.20
CA VAL A 193 -7.91 -3.01 -23.33
C VAL A 193 -8.88 -3.11 -22.15
N ILE A 194 -9.46 -4.26 -21.93
CA ILE A 194 -10.35 -4.56 -20.81
C ILE A 194 -9.65 -5.56 -19.90
N ASP A 195 -9.35 -5.15 -18.65
CA ASP A 195 -8.96 -6.04 -17.56
C ASP A 195 -10.22 -6.31 -16.73
N PRO A 196 -10.91 -7.44 -16.94
CA PRO A 196 -12.27 -7.64 -16.45
C PRO A 196 -12.33 -7.95 -14.94
N CYS A 197 -11.23 -8.38 -14.33
CA CYS A 197 -11.19 -8.72 -12.93
C CYS A 197 -9.75 -8.69 -12.40
N LEU A 198 -9.36 -7.56 -11.81
CA LEU A 198 -8.01 -7.35 -11.29
C LEU A 198 -7.74 -8.16 -10.02
N ASN A 199 -8.79 -8.47 -9.25
CA ASN A 199 -8.71 -9.18 -7.97
C ASN A 199 -9.59 -10.43 -7.95
N PRO A 200 -9.21 -11.48 -8.69
CA PRO A 200 -9.99 -12.72 -8.73
C PRO A 200 -10.10 -13.43 -7.37
N ASP A 201 -9.09 -13.29 -6.50
CA ASP A 201 -9.07 -13.95 -5.19
C ASP A 201 -10.09 -13.31 -4.24
N GLY A 202 -10.12 -11.98 -4.19
CA GLY A 202 -11.13 -11.23 -3.44
C GLY A 202 -12.54 -11.44 -3.98
N ARG A 203 -12.71 -11.36 -5.31
CA ARG A 203 -14.02 -11.64 -5.96
C ARG A 203 -14.54 -13.02 -5.63
N SER A 204 -13.70 -14.04 -5.72
CA SER A 204 -14.13 -15.41 -5.40
C SER A 204 -14.49 -15.58 -3.93
N ARG A 205 -13.80 -14.87 -3.01
CA ARG A 205 -14.15 -14.87 -1.58
C ARG A 205 -15.55 -14.30 -1.37
N TYR A 206 -15.86 -13.14 -1.98
CA TYR A 206 -17.16 -12.50 -1.89
C TYR A 206 -18.28 -13.36 -2.51
N ILE A 207 -18.13 -13.79 -3.75
CA ILE A 207 -19.17 -14.57 -4.46
C ILE A 207 -19.45 -15.90 -3.77
N ASN A 208 -18.39 -16.63 -3.35
CA ASN A 208 -18.58 -17.92 -2.69
C ASN A 208 -19.28 -17.77 -1.34
N TRP A 209 -19.05 -16.68 -0.62
CA TRP A 209 -19.81 -16.37 0.58
C TRP A 209 -21.27 -16.05 0.26
N TYR A 210 -21.50 -15.16 -0.70
CA TYR A 210 -22.86 -14.73 -1.10
C TYR A 210 -23.71 -15.91 -1.56
N ASP A 211 -23.19 -16.75 -2.44
CA ASP A 211 -23.88 -17.94 -2.97
C ASP A 211 -24.31 -18.93 -1.87
N GLN A 212 -23.62 -18.96 -0.73
CA GLN A 212 -23.95 -19.85 0.39
C GLN A 212 -25.11 -19.34 1.27
N ILE A 213 -25.43 -18.05 1.18
CA ILE A 213 -26.35 -17.44 2.13
C ILE A 213 -27.57 -16.79 1.47
N VAL A 214 -27.50 -16.47 0.18
CA VAL A 214 -28.62 -15.87 -0.57
C VAL A 214 -29.80 -16.82 -0.63
N GLY A 215 -31.01 -16.29 -0.46
CA GLY A 215 -32.25 -17.04 -0.64
C GLY A 215 -32.57 -17.33 -2.11
N VAL A 216 -33.66 -18.07 -2.36
CA VAL A 216 -34.17 -18.29 -3.73
C VAL A 216 -34.55 -16.96 -4.39
N THR A 217 -35.06 -16.03 -3.60
CA THR A 217 -35.29 -14.65 -3.99
C THR A 217 -34.36 -13.78 -3.14
N PRO A 218 -33.48 -12.96 -3.75
CA PRO A 218 -32.68 -12.00 -3.03
C PRO A 218 -33.54 -11.05 -2.19
N ASP A 219 -33.13 -10.77 -0.96
CA ASP A 219 -33.84 -9.89 -0.07
C ASP A 219 -33.23 -8.47 -0.14
N PRO A 220 -33.97 -7.43 -0.60
CA PRO A 220 -33.42 -6.09 -0.73
C PRO A 220 -33.27 -5.35 0.61
N ASN A 221 -33.74 -5.91 1.72
CA ASN A 221 -33.62 -5.28 3.04
C ASN A 221 -32.14 -5.17 3.45
N PRO A 222 -31.60 -3.96 3.70
CA PRO A 222 -30.19 -3.77 4.07
C PRO A 222 -29.74 -4.51 5.34
N ASP A 223 -30.68 -4.92 6.20
CA ASP A 223 -30.43 -5.69 7.41
C ASP A 223 -30.43 -7.20 7.17
N ALA A 224 -30.72 -7.65 5.93
CA ALA A 224 -30.69 -9.07 5.60
C ALA A 224 -29.27 -9.62 5.66
N ARG A 225 -29.16 -10.91 6.02
CA ARG A 225 -27.88 -11.62 6.18
C ARG A 225 -26.98 -11.53 4.94
N GLU A 226 -27.56 -11.45 3.75
CA GLU A 226 -26.81 -11.39 2.49
C GLU A 226 -26.14 -10.04 2.22
N HIS A 227 -26.31 -9.04 3.13
CA HIS A 227 -25.66 -7.75 3.09
C HIS A 227 -24.58 -7.57 4.18
N ASP A 228 -24.30 -8.59 4.97
CA ASP A 228 -23.33 -8.57 6.06
C ASP A 228 -22.14 -9.50 5.75
N GLU A 229 -21.23 -8.99 4.92
CA GLU A 229 -20.04 -9.71 4.49
C GLU A 229 -19.09 -9.96 5.68
N PRO A 230 -18.69 -11.22 5.96
CA PRO A 230 -17.85 -11.55 7.10
C PRO A 230 -16.39 -11.12 6.92
N TRP A 231 -15.68 -11.00 8.04
CA TRP A 231 -14.23 -10.91 8.06
C TRP A 231 -13.60 -12.17 7.41
N PRO A 232 -12.57 -12.07 6.57
CA PRO A 232 -11.90 -10.85 6.08
C PRO A 232 -12.44 -10.43 4.71
N SER A 233 -13.40 -9.69 4.52
CA SER A 233 -14.15 -9.34 3.31
C SER A 233 -13.46 -9.61 1.94
N GLY A 234 -14.18 -9.58 0.83
CA GLY A 234 -13.66 -9.76 -0.53
C GLY A 234 -12.97 -8.53 -1.10
N ARG A 235 -12.85 -7.42 -0.37
CA ARG A 235 -12.19 -6.21 -0.86
C ARG A 235 -10.76 -6.47 -1.31
N ALA A 236 -9.97 -7.08 -0.43
CA ALA A 236 -8.55 -7.31 -0.62
C ALA A 236 -8.22 -8.64 -1.33
N ASN A 237 -6.96 -8.81 -1.80
CA ASN A 237 -6.50 -10.04 -2.45
C ASN A 237 -6.30 -11.21 -1.47
N HIS A 238 -5.47 -12.21 -1.83
CA HIS A 238 -5.17 -13.37 -0.98
C HIS A 238 -4.57 -12.97 0.36
N TYR A 239 -3.48 -12.17 0.35
CA TYR A 239 -2.81 -11.68 1.55
C TYR A 239 -3.47 -10.43 2.15
N LEU A 240 -4.71 -10.17 1.80
CA LEU A 240 -5.49 -9.04 2.29
C LEU A 240 -4.87 -7.67 2.01
N PHE A 241 -4.13 -7.55 0.90
CA PHE A 241 -3.69 -6.26 0.38
C PHE A 241 -4.80 -5.59 -0.42
N ASP A 242 -5.00 -4.29 -0.18
CA ASP A 242 -5.78 -3.46 -1.07
C ASP A 242 -4.96 -3.18 -2.34
N LEU A 243 -5.34 -3.84 -3.45
CA LEU A 243 -4.62 -3.71 -4.72
C LEU A 243 -4.74 -2.29 -5.32
N ASN A 244 -5.72 -1.48 -4.87
CA ASN A 244 -5.82 -0.07 -5.22
C ASN A 244 -4.93 0.83 -4.34
N ARG A 245 -3.96 0.26 -3.63
CA ARG A 245 -2.90 0.96 -2.91
C ARG A 245 -1.52 0.47 -3.33
N ASP A 246 -1.46 -0.58 -4.13
CA ASP A 246 -0.24 -1.33 -4.43
C ASP A 246 0.38 -1.01 -5.80
N TRP A 247 -0.24 -0.13 -6.61
CA TRP A 247 0.27 0.18 -7.95
C TRP A 247 1.69 0.76 -7.94
N VAL A 248 2.03 1.60 -6.96
CA VAL A 248 3.35 2.24 -6.82
C VAL A 248 4.38 1.28 -6.23
N TRP A 249 3.95 0.36 -5.35
CA TRP A 249 4.86 -0.54 -4.63
C TRP A 249 5.06 -1.88 -5.32
N GLY A 250 4.03 -2.37 -6.01
CA GLY A 250 4.05 -3.66 -6.68
C GLY A 250 4.45 -4.80 -5.73
N THR A 251 3.93 -4.80 -4.52
CA THR A 251 4.21 -5.85 -3.53
C THR A 251 3.52 -7.14 -3.90
N GLN A 252 2.37 -7.05 -4.58
CA GLN A 252 1.53 -8.19 -4.92
C GLN A 252 1.73 -8.63 -6.39
N PRO A 253 1.69 -9.94 -6.68
CA PRO A 253 1.91 -10.46 -8.03
C PRO A 253 0.89 -9.93 -9.04
N GLU A 254 -0.35 -9.68 -8.60
CA GLU A 254 -1.40 -9.09 -9.44
C GLU A 254 -0.96 -7.72 -9.97
N SER A 255 -0.46 -6.85 -9.09
CA SER A 255 0.02 -5.51 -9.45
C SER A 255 1.24 -5.55 -10.37
N ARG A 256 2.22 -6.40 -10.04
CA ARG A 256 3.48 -6.50 -10.81
C ARG A 256 3.24 -6.99 -12.23
N GLN A 257 2.49 -8.08 -12.37
CA GLN A 257 2.23 -8.69 -13.68
C GLN A 257 1.40 -7.75 -14.56
N ARG A 258 0.43 -7.02 -13.96
CA ARG A 258 -0.34 -6.00 -14.66
C ARG A 258 0.53 -4.82 -15.11
N MET A 259 1.45 -4.32 -14.26
CA MET A 259 2.35 -3.22 -14.63
C MET A 259 3.25 -3.58 -15.83
N ALA A 260 3.71 -4.82 -15.94
CA ALA A 260 4.46 -5.28 -17.12
C ALA A 260 3.61 -5.17 -18.40
N MET A 261 2.33 -5.55 -18.35
CA MET A 261 1.40 -5.37 -19.47
C MET A 261 1.06 -3.91 -19.71
N TYR A 262 0.81 -3.14 -18.65
CA TYR A 262 0.51 -1.72 -18.73
C TYR A 262 1.62 -0.95 -19.47
N ARG A 263 2.87 -1.18 -19.12
CA ARG A 263 4.05 -0.60 -19.79
C ARG A 263 4.21 -1.09 -21.25
N LYS A 264 3.75 -2.29 -21.58
CA LYS A 264 3.72 -2.75 -22.98
C LYS A 264 2.75 -1.93 -23.83
N TYR A 265 1.57 -1.60 -23.28
CA TYR A 265 0.51 -0.88 -23.99
C TYR A 265 0.63 0.63 -23.91
N MET A 266 1.09 1.18 -22.78
CA MET A 266 1.25 2.63 -22.54
C MET A 266 -0.01 3.43 -22.95
N PRO A 267 -1.17 3.21 -22.28
CA PRO A 267 -2.44 3.78 -22.73
C PRO A 267 -2.49 5.30 -22.57
N GLN A 268 -3.22 5.96 -23.49
CA GLN A 268 -3.51 7.39 -23.42
C GLN A 268 -4.64 7.72 -22.45
N VAL A 269 -5.55 6.75 -22.24
CA VAL A 269 -6.69 6.89 -21.32
C VAL A 269 -6.77 5.66 -20.46
N HIS A 270 -7.00 5.86 -19.15
CA HIS A 270 -7.22 4.79 -18.18
C HIS A 270 -8.44 5.10 -17.31
N ILE A 271 -9.29 4.11 -17.11
CA ILE A 271 -10.46 4.24 -16.23
C ILE A 271 -10.46 3.09 -15.22
N ASP A 272 -10.60 3.44 -13.95
CA ASP A 272 -10.66 2.52 -12.82
C ASP A 272 -12.09 2.46 -12.27
N TYR A 273 -12.69 1.25 -12.29
CA TYR A 273 -14.10 1.04 -11.96
C TYR A 273 -14.26 0.47 -10.57
N HIS A 274 -15.05 1.17 -9.73
CA HIS A 274 -15.23 0.91 -8.31
C HIS A 274 -16.69 0.96 -7.86
N GLU A 275 -16.91 0.53 -6.61
CA GLU A 275 -18.17 0.77 -5.90
C GLU A 275 -17.90 1.49 -4.56
N GLN A 276 -18.81 2.42 -4.21
CA GLN A 276 -18.78 3.17 -2.96
C GLN A 276 -20.03 2.88 -2.10
N GLY A 277 -20.20 3.63 -1.00
CA GLY A 277 -21.31 3.45 -0.08
C GLY A 277 -22.67 3.36 -0.76
N MET A 278 -23.53 2.44 -0.29
CA MET A 278 -24.78 2.03 -0.97
C MET A 278 -25.79 3.15 -1.18
N HIS A 279 -25.73 4.26 -0.43
CA HIS A 279 -26.64 5.41 -0.57
C HIS A 279 -26.05 6.55 -1.42
N SER A 280 -24.81 6.38 -1.93
CA SER A 280 -24.16 7.43 -2.71
C SER A 280 -24.68 7.47 -4.16
N PRO A 281 -24.77 8.64 -4.81
CA PRO A 281 -24.97 8.70 -6.27
C PRO A 281 -23.77 8.10 -7.00
N TYR A 282 -23.91 7.85 -8.29
CA TYR A 282 -22.76 7.44 -9.11
C TYR A 282 -21.70 8.56 -9.15
N PHE A 283 -20.43 8.23 -8.88
CA PHE A 283 -19.34 9.21 -8.99
C PHE A 283 -18.70 9.14 -10.38
N LEU A 284 -18.65 10.30 -11.04
CA LEU A 284 -17.95 10.49 -12.31
C LEU A 284 -16.64 11.25 -12.03
N GLY A 285 -15.50 10.77 -12.50
CA GLY A 285 -14.24 11.50 -12.33
C GLY A 285 -14.29 12.84 -13.07
N ALA A 286 -13.74 13.91 -12.71
CA ALA A 286 -12.55 14.37 -12.06
C ALA A 286 -12.66 14.29 -10.54
N GLY A 287 -11.55 13.98 -9.90
CA GLY A 287 -11.50 13.93 -8.44
C GLY A 287 -11.42 15.30 -7.78
N ASP A 288 -11.30 15.27 -6.46
CA ASP A 288 -11.16 16.44 -5.60
C ASP A 288 -9.69 16.83 -5.39
N THR A 289 -9.45 17.93 -4.72
CA THR A 289 -8.17 18.32 -4.13
C THR A 289 -7.88 17.46 -2.89
N PRO A 290 -6.58 17.31 -2.51
CA PRO A 290 -5.40 17.81 -3.20
C PRO A 290 -4.95 16.94 -4.40
N TYR A 291 -4.37 17.60 -5.39
CA TYR A 291 -3.63 16.92 -6.47
C TYR A 291 -2.14 16.91 -6.11
N ASN A 292 -1.46 15.81 -6.39
CA ASN A 292 0.00 15.81 -6.32
C ASN A 292 0.55 16.89 -7.26
N VAL A 293 1.49 17.70 -6.77
CA VAL A 293 2.02 18.88 -7.49
C VAL A 293 2.77 18.51 -8.76
N ASN A 294 3.26 17.26 -8.85
CA ASN A 294 3.98 16.75 -10.02
C ASN A 294 3.04 16.33 -11.17
N ILE A 295 1.71 16.35 -10.95
CA ILE A 295 0.71 16.16 -12.00
C ILE A 295 0.55 17.46 -12.81
N PRO A 296 0.81 17.46 -14.14
CA PRO A 296 0.72 18.67 -14.95
C PRO A 296 -0.70 19.24 -14.97
N ALA A 297 -0.81 20.58 -15.02
CA ALA A 297 -2.08 21.27 -15.14
C ALA A 297 -2.89 20.83 -16.38
N GLU A 298 -2.22 20.57 -17.51
CA GLU A 298 -2.86 20.04 -18.72
C GLU A 298 -3.58 18.70 -18.46
N SER A 299 -3.06 17.86 -17.58
CA SER A 299 -3.72 16.60 -17.21
C SER A 299 -5.06 16.84 -16.50
N LYS A 300 -5.13 17.84 -15.61
CA LYS A 300 -6.37 18.22 -14.90
C LYS A 300 -7.45 18.69 -15.89
N ASP A 301 -7.08 19.48 -16.90
CA ASP A 301 -8.00 19.90 -17.96
C ASP A 301 -8.58 18.72 -18.75
N TRP A 302 -7.77 17.70 -19.01
CA TRP A 302 -8.21 16.48 -19.69
C TRP A 302 -9.08 15.59 -18.79
N PHE A 303 -8.83 15.55 -17.48
CA PHE A 303 -9.72 14.87 -16.53
C PHE A 303 -11.12 15.49 -16.58
N ASP A 304 -11.23 16.82 -16.57
CA ASP A 304 -12.50 17.52 -16.68
C ASP A 304 -13.21 17.26 -18.02
N ARG A 305 -12.49 17.27 -19.15
CA ARG A 305 -13.09 16.98 -20.47
C ARG A 305 -13.63 15.57 -20.55
N LEU A 306 -12.87 14.60 -20.06
CA LEU A 306 -13.27 13.20 -20.09
C LEU A 306 -14.42 12.94 -19.11
N GLY A 307 -14.38 13.51 -17.90
CA GLY A 307 -15.47 13.46 -16.93
C GLY A 307 -16.77 14.09 -17.45
N ARG A 308 -16.68 15.19 -18.19
CA ARG A 308 -17.84 15.83 -18.81
C ARG A 308 -18.51 14.93 -19.87
N ALA A 309 -17.75 14.17 -20.64
CA ALA A 309 -18.31 13.24 -21.63
C ALA A 309 -19.22 12.19 -20.98
N SER A 310 -18.83 11.65 -19.83
CA SER A 310 -19.68 10.70 -19.08
C SER A 310 -20.83 11.38 -18.36
N ALA A 311 -20.64 12.62 -17.85
CA ALA A 311 -21.73 13.40 -17.27
C ALA A 311 -22.86 13.66 -18.30
N GLU A 312 -22.50 14.03 -19.52
CA GLU A 312 -23.48 14.19 -20.63
C GLU A 312 -24.23 12.90 -20.96
N ALA A 313 -23.58 11.74 -20.84
CA ALA A 313 -24.24 10.44 -21.03
C ALA A 313 -25.23 10.14 -19.89
N PHE A 314 -24.88 10.47 -18.65
CA PHE A 314 -25.78 10.35 -17.49
C PHE A 314 -26.95 11.33 -17.57
N ASP A 315 -26.72 12.58 -17.98
CA ASP A 315 -27.78 13.57 -18.18
C ASP A 315 -28.83 13.08 -19.20
N ARG A 316 -28.36 12.50 -20.33
CA ARG A 316 -29.26 11.91 -21.33
C ARG A 316 -30.05 10.72 -20.81
N SER A 317 -29.44 9.95 -19.91
CA SER A 317 -30.06 8.77 -19.30
C SER A 317 -30.91 9.13 -18.07
N GLY A 318 -30.94 10.39 -17.63
CA GLY A 318 -31.66 10.85 -16.45
C GLY A 318 -31.13 10.26 -15.13
N LEU A 319 -29.84 9.91 -15.08
CA LEU A 319 -29.20 9.29 -13.92
C LEU A 319 -28.51 10.35 -13.06
N PRO A 320 -28.68 10.32 -11.71
CA PRO A 320 -27.99 11.22 -10.83
C PRO A 320 -26.52 10.83 -10.67
N TYR A 321 -25.65 11.82 -10.52
CA TYR A 321 -24.20 11.62 -10.30
C TYR A 321 -23.62 12.71 -9.42
N ALA A 322 -22.43 12.41 -8.87
CA ALA A 322 -21.53 13.34 -8.19
C ALA A 322 -20.20 13.44 -8.94
N THR A 323 -19.49 14.53 -8.74
CA THR A 323 -18.15 14.78 -9.32
C THR A 323 -17.37 15.75 -8.47
N LYS A 324 -16.05 15.72 -8.52
CA LYS A 324 -15.15 16.66 -7.82
C LYS A 324 -15.39 16.68 -6.31
N GLU A 325 -15.53 15.51 -5.72
CA GLU A 325 -15.61 15.34 -4.28
C GLU A 325 -14.84 14.12 -3.81
N ARG A 326 -14.30 14.15 -2.59
CA ARG A 326 -13.71 13.06 -1.85
C ARG A 326 -12.47 12.39 -2.45
N PHE A 327 -12.46 12.02 -3.71
CA PHE A 327 -11.43 11.18 -4.34
C PHE A 327 -10.29 12.03 -4.91
N ASP A 328 -9.28 12.33 -4.08
CA ASP A 328 -8.11 13.14 -4.46
C ASP A 328 -7.13 12.42 -5.42
N TYR A 329 -6.11 13.15 -5.90
CA TYR A 329 -5.03 12.64 -6.75
C TYR A 329 -3.66 12.79 -6.09
N LEU A 330 -3.60 12.68 -4.75
CA LEU A 330 -2.36 12.88 -4.00
C LEU A 330 -1.48 11.62 -3.97
N TYR A 331 -2.03 10.50 -3.47
CA TYR A 331 -1.27 9.26 -3.30
C TYR A 331 -1.00 8.55 -4.63
N PRO A 332 0.30 8.32 -5.01
CA PRO A 332 0.64 7.77 -6.31
C PRO A 332 0.29 6.29 -6.51
N GLY A 333 -0.10 5.56 -5.48
CA GLY A 333 -0.38 4.12 -5.52
C GLY A 333 -1.81 3.72 -5.88
N TYR A 334 -2.69 4.69 -6.20
CA TYR A 334 -4.04 4.40 -6.71
C TYR A 334 -4.02 3.97 -8.17
N GLY A 335 -4.98 3.11 -8.55
CA GLY A 335 -5.21 2.72 -9.94
C GLY A 335 -5.54 3.87 -10.87
N LYS A 336 -6.07 4.98 -10.36
CA LYS A 336 -6.29 6.21 -11.13
C LYS A 336 -5.08 7.15 -11.17
N VAL A 337 -4.09 7.02 -10.27
CA VAL A 337 -2.99 8.00 -10.13
C VAL A 337 -1.70 7.50 -10.75
N THR A 338 -1.27 6.25 -10.48
CA THR A 338 -0.10 5.65 -11.17
C THR A 338 -0.15 5.83 -12.70
N PRO A 339 -1.30 5.56 -13.39
CA PRO A 339 -1.44 5.78 -14.82
C PRO A 339 -1.13 7.19 -15.30
N VAL A 340 -1.38 8.22 -14.48
CA VAL A 340 -1.06 9.61 -14.84
C VAL A 340 0.44 9.79 -15.03
N TYR A 341 1.26 9.15 -14.18
CA TYR A 341 2.72 9.19 -14.29
C TYR A 341 3.26 8.34 -15.45
N HIS A 342 2.43 7.45 -15.99
CA HIS A 342 2.69 6.75 -17.26
C HIS A 342 2.05 7.46 -18.45
N GLY A 343 1.71 8.72 -18.31
CA GLY A 343 1.22 9.59 -19.39
C GLY A 343 -0.27 9.47 -19.71
N ALA A 344 -1.07 8.69 -18.98
CA ALA A 344 -2.50 8.57 -19.26
C ALA A 344 -3.33 9.76 -18.73
N VAL A 345 -4.44 10.05 -19.38
CA VAL A 345 -5.59 10.72 -18.76
C VAL A 345 -6.32 9.63 -17.98
N SER A 346 -6.33 9.74 -16.65
CA SER A 346 -6.82 8.67 -15.80
C SER A 346 -7.90 9.15 -14.84
N LEU A 347 -9.01 8.43 -14.81
CA LEU A 347 -10.15 8.70 -13.93
C LEU A 347 -10.54 7.45 -13.15
N LEU A 348 -11.28 7.63 -12.06
CA LEU A 348 -12.06 6.58 -11.44
C LEU A 348 -13.55 6.88 -11.57
N THR A 349 -14.35 5.82 -11.48
CA THR A 349 -15.79 5.92 -11.31
C THR A 349 -16.22 5.05 -10.13
N GLU A 350 -17.28 5.50 -9.39
CA GLU A 350 -17.78 4.78 -8.23
C GLU A 350 -19.29 4.58 -8.34
N GLN A 351 -19.73 3.34 -8.33
CA GLN A 351 -21.11 2.98 -8.25
C GLN A 351 -21.51 2.73 -6.79
N ALA A 352 -22.71 3.06 -6.38
CA ALA A 352 -23.23 2.63 -5.08
C ALA A 352 -23.25 1.09 -4.98
N GLY A 353 -22.94 0.55 -3.78
CA GLY A 353 -23.07 -0.90 -3.57
C GLY A 353 -21.97 -1.60 -2.77
N HIS A 354 -20.78 -1.04 -2.68
CA HIS A 354 -19.58 -1.60 -2.06
C HIS A 354 -19.83 -2.70 -1.00
N GLY A 355 -19.64 -3.95 -1.37
CA GLY A 355 -19.67 -5.12 -0.49
C GLY A 355 -21.02 -5.47 0.14
N ARG A 356 -22.05 -4.62 0.00
CA ARG A 356 -23.36 -4.78 0.66
C ARG A 356 -24.52 -4.99 -0.30
N ALA A 357 -24.42 -4.55 -1.55
CA ALA A 357 -25.56 -4.53 -2.44
C ALA A 357 -26.08 -5.91 -2.84
N GLY A 358 -25.33 -6.97 -2.74
CA GLY A 358 -25.75 -8.28 -3.19
C GLY A 358 -26.24 -8.26 -4.63
N LEU A 359 -27.30 -9.02 -4.97
CA LEU A 359 -27.97 -8.93 -6.27
C LEU A 359 -28.97 -7.76 -6.33
N THR A 360 -29.50 -7.33 -5.20
CA THR A 360 -30.40 -6.16 -5.07
C THR A 360 -30.37 -5.65 -3.64
N ILE A 361 -30.53 -4.34 -3.45
CA ILE A 361 -30.61 -3.71 -2.13
C ILE A 361 -31.55 -2.49 -2.17
N ASP A 362 -32.34 -2.30 -1.12
CA ASP A 362 -33.12 -1.07 -0.93
C ASP A 362 -32.19 0.07 -0.50
N VAL A 363 -32.14 1.12 -1.29
CA VAL A 363 -31.27 2.28 -1.04
C VAL A 363 -32.07 3.56 -1.07
N GLU A 364 -31.68 4.52 -0.22
CA GLU A 364 -32.15 5.91 -0.28
C GLU A 364 -31.38 6.69 -1.35
N ALA A 365 -31.24 6.14 -2.54
CA ALA A 365 -30.47 6.77 -3.60
C ALA A 365 -31.16 8.05 -4.07
N ALA A 366 -30.45 9.16 -4.04
CA ALA A 366 -30.83 10.44 -4.62
C ALA A 366 -32.24 10.94 -4.24
N ASN A 367 -32.63 10.80 -2.96
CA ASN A 367 -33.92 11.25 -2.41
C ASN A 367 -35.16 10.51 -2.99
N THR A 368 -35.00 9.31 -3.52
CA THR A 368 -36.11 8.45 -3.97
C THR A 368 -36.29 7.32 -2.95
N PRO A 369 -37.24 7.42 -2.02
CA PRO A 369 -37.51 6.34 -1.06
C PRO A 369 -38.00 5.08 -1.77
N GLY A 370 -37.41 3.91 -1.38
CA GLY A 370 -37.84 2.60 -1.86
C GLY A 370 -37.30 2.26 -3.25
N TYR A 371 -36.13 2.78 -3.62
CA TYR A 371 -35.46 2.38 -4.85
C TYR A 371 -34.59 1.14 -4.61
N ASN A 372 -34.96 0.03 -5.27
CA ASN A 372 -34.15 -1.19 -5.25
C ASN A 372 -33.02 -1.09 -6.28
N LEU A 373 -31.79 -0.96 -5.83
CA LEU A 373 -30.60 -0.93 -6.66
C LEU A 373 -30.20 -2.37 -7.01
N SER A 374 -30.46 -2.78 -8.25
CA SER A 374 -30.09 -4.12 -8.72
C SER A 374 -28.64 -4.20 -9.22
N LEU A 375 -28.07 -5.41 -9.25
CA LEU A 375 -26.78 -5.68 -9.88
C LEU A 375 -26.78 -5.27 -11.36
N GLN A 376 -27.92 -5.45 -12.03
CA GLN A 376 -28.13 -5.04 -13.41
C GLN A 376 -28.02 -3.51 -13.61
N ASP A 377 -28.65 -2.71 -12.71
CA ASP A 377 -28.54 -1.25 -12.76
C ASP A 377 -27.10 -0.77 -12.54
N ARG A 378 -26.39 -1.38 -11.60
CA ARG A 378 -24.99 -1.08 -11.31
C ARG A 378 -24.10 -1.39 -12.52
N ALA A 379 -24.25 -2.56 -13.12
CA ALA A 379 -23.50 -2.94 -14.33
C ALA A 379 -23.82 -2.01 -15.51
N ARG A 380 -25.10 -1.61 -15.69
CA ARG A 380 -25.50 -0.67 -16.73
C ARG A 380 -24.84 0.69 -16.56
N ASN A 381 -24.76 1.22 -15.35
CA ASN A 381 -24.16 2.52 -15.11
C ASN A 381 -22.67 2.52 -15.47
N HIS A 382 -21.94 1.47 -15.10
CA HIS A 382 -20.53 1.29 -15.51
C HIS A 382 -20.40 1.12 -17.03
N TYR A 383 -21.32 0.40 -17.67
CA TYR A 383 -21.33 0.26 -19.12
C TYR A 383 -21.50 1.61 -19.83
N ILE A 384 -22.43 2.46 -19.37
CA ILE A 384 -22.67 3.78 -19.96
C ILE A 384 -21.39 4.63 -19.90
N THR A 385 -20.71 4.66 -18.77
CA THR A 385 -19.46 5.41 -18.60
C THR A 385 -18.34 4.84 -19.46
N ALA A 386 -18.19 3.51 -19.53
CA ALA A 386 -17.17 2.86 -20.35
C ALA A 386 -17.32 3.21 -21.82
N MET A 387 -18.53 3.08 -22.36
CA MET A 387 -18.80 3.41 -23.75
C MET A 387 -18.59 4.90 -24.04
N SER A 388 -18.97 5.81 -23.13
CA SER A 388 -18.79 7.24 -23.30
C SER A 388 -17.30 7.64 -23.33
N TYR A 389 -16.46 7.03 -22.48
CA TYR A 389 -15.02 7.28 -22.45
C TYR A 389 -14.30 6.75 -23.70
N ILE A 390 -14.72 5.57 -24.20
CA ILE A 390 -14.19 5.01 -25.45
C ILE A 390 -14.58 5.91 -26.63
N GLU A 391 -15.84 6.32 -26.72
CA GLU A 391 -16.33 7.21 -27.77
C GLU A 391 -15.61 8.56 -27.77
N HIS A 392 -15.51 9.21 -26.60
CA HIS A 392 -14.78 10.48 -26.46
C HIS A 392 -13.32 10.37 -26.88
N THR A 393 -12.66 9.27 -26.49
CA THR A 393 -11.26 9.03 -26.88
C THR A 393 -11.12 8.82 -28.38
N ALA A 394 -12.01 8.07 -29.01
CA ALA A 394 -12.02 7.87 -30.45
C ALA A 394 -12.19 9.19 -31.22
N GLN A 395 -13.08 10.06 -30.76
CA GLN A 395 -13.33 11.39 -31.35
C GLN A 395 -12.13 12.35 -31.17
N ASN A 396 -11.39 12.22 -30.07
CA ASN A 396 -10.26 13.10 -29.73
C ASN A 396 -8.89 12.41 -29.86
N ARG A 397 -8.83 11.31 -30.61
CA ARG A 397 -7.69 10.40 -30.74
C ARG A 397 -6.34 11.10 -30.94
N GLN A 398 -6.25 11.98 -31.96
CA GLN A 398 -5.01 12.66 -32.30
C GLN A 398 -4.53 13.57 -31.16
N ALA A 399 -5.43 14.37 -30.58
CA ALA A 399 -5.12 15.28 -29.49
C ALA A 399 -4.65 14.52 -28.22
N GLN A 400 -5.25 13.35 -27.95
CA GLN A 400 -4.82 12.49 -26.83
C GLN A 400 -3.39 11.96 -27.03
N ILE A 401 -3.05 11.52 -28.26
CA ILE A 401 -1.70 11.02 -28.58
C ILE A 401 -0.67 12.15 -28.55
N GLU A 402 -1.02 13.33 -29.08
CA GLU A 402 -0.13 14.51 -29.03
C GLU A 402 0.15 14.94 -27.58
N ARG A 403 -0.89 14.96 -26.72
CA ARG A 403 -0.74 15.25 -25.30
C ARG A 403 0.17 14.22 -24.62
N PHE A 404 -0.04 12.94 -24.89
CA PHE A 404 0.78 11.85 -24.35
C PHE A 404 2.27 12.05 -24.70
N ALA A 405 2.58 12.36 -25.95
CA ALA A 405 3.95 12.61 -26.36
C ALA A 405 4.55 13.86 -25.69
N ARG A 406 3.76 14.96 -25.56
CA ARG A 406 4.20 16.15 -24.82
C ARG A 406 4.51 15.86 -23.37
N TYR A 407 3.68 15.06 -22.70
CA TYR A 407 3.90 14.68 -21.32
C TYR A 407 5.32 14.12 -21.08
N PHE A 408 5.75 13.15 -21.89
CA PHE A 408 7.08 12.55 -21.77
C PHE A 408 8.21 13.49 -22.20
N ARG A 409 8.00 14.28 -23.25
CA ARG A 409 8.99 15.29 -23.65
C ARG A 409 9.24 16.31 -22.53
N ASP A 410 8.17 16.80 -21.90
CA ASP A 410 8.27 17.80 -20.84
C ASP A 410 8.82 17.18 -19.53
N SER A 411 8.57 15.89 -19.29
CA SER A 411 9.21 15.13 -18.21
C SER A 411 10.71 14.95 -18.45
N ASN A 412 11.11 14.57 -19.67
CA ASN A 412 12.51 14.36 -20.05
C ASN A 412 13.35 15.65 -20.00
N ALA A 413 12.72 16.81 -20.17
CA ALA A 413 13.37 18.10 -20.05
C ALA A 413 13.68 18.52 -18.60
N GLY A 414 13.21 17.74 -17.60
CA GLY A 414 13.33 18.03 -16.17
C GLY A 414 12.05 18.66 -15.62
N PRO A 415 11.26 17.90 -14.84
CA PRO A 415 9.96 18.34 -14.34
C PRO A 415 10.04 19.27 -13.13
N SER A 416 11.23 19.47 -12.55
CA SER A 416 11.47 20.25 -11.36
C SER A 416 12.61 21.23 -11.55
N ASP A 417 12.41 22.48 -11.13
CA ASP A 417 13.46 23.50 -11.06
C ASP A 417 14.27 23.40 -9.75
N THR A 418 13.90 22.52 -8.82
CA THR A 418 14.48 22.44 -7.48
C THR A 418 15.19 21.13 -7.17
N ILE A 419 14.91 20.05 -7.88
CA ILE A 419 15.53 18.73 -7.70
C ILE A 419 15.94 18.19 -9.06
N ALA A 420 17.26 18.06 -9.28
CA ALA A 420 17.83 17.50 -10.50
C ALA A 420 17.97 15.98 -10.47
N GLY A 421 18.01 15.39 -9.28
CA GLY A 421 18.09 13.95 -9.12
C GLY A 421 18.35 13.50 -7.69
N PHE A 422 18.49 12.20 -7.51
CA PHE A 422 18.66 11.52 -6.23
C PHE A 422 19.91 10.67 -6.24
N VAL A 423 20.71 10.77 -5.16
CA VAL A 423 21.90 9.96 -4.97
C VAL A 423 21.66 8.98 -3.83
N PHE A 424 22.16 7.76 -4.00
CA PHE A 424 22.16 6.70 -3.00
C PHE A 424 23.59 6.24 -2.78
N ASP A 425 24.05 6.27 -1.53
CA ASP A 425 25.43 5.96 -1.21
C ASP A 425 25.83 4.54 -1.61
N ALA A 426 27.09 4.40 -2.01
CA ALA A 426 27.65 3.10 -2.44
C ALA A 426 27.64 2.06 -1.30
N ASP A 427 27.70 2.52 -0.06
CA ASP A 427 27.76 1.71 1.16
C ASP A 427 26.37 1.27 1.69
N ASN A 428 25.29 1.66 0.98
CA ASN A 428 23.96 1.13 1.32
C ASN A 428 23.92 -0.40 1.27
N ASP A 429 23.18 -0.99 2.20
CA ASP A 429 22.95 -2.44 2.22
C ASP A 429 22.48 -2.94 0.85
N PRO A 430 23.15 -3.95 0.26
CA PRO A 430 22.83 -4.47 -1.07
C PRO A 430 21.38 -4.98 -1.21
N ALA A 431 20.74 -5.47 -0.13
CA ALA A 431 19.34 -5.90 -0.17
C ALA A 431 18.38 -4.71 -0.27
N LYS A 432 18.69 -3.60 0.41
CA LYS A 432 17.93 -2.35 0.31
C LYS A 432 18.04 -1.77 -1.12
N LEU A 433 19.25 -1.74 -1.69
CA LEU A 433 19.47 -1.30 -3.09
C LEU A 433 18.78 -2.23 -4.10
N ALA A 434 18.76 -3.55 -3.85
CA ALA A 434 18.03 -4.50 -4.69
C ALA A 434 16.53 -4.22 -4.70
N LYS A 435 15.97 -3.83 -3.55
CA LYS A 435 14.56 -3.45 -3.49
C LYS A 435 14.28 -2.13 -4.22
N LEU A 436 15.17 -1.15 -4.11
CA LEU A 436 15.09 0.08 -4.90
C LEU A 436 15.16 -0.21 -6.40
N TRP A 437 16.12 -1.05 -6.83
CA TRP A 437 16.24 -1.50 -8.22
C TRP A 437 14.98 -2.17 -8.74
N ASP A 438 14.38 -3.04 -7.93
CA ASP A 438 13.13 -3.72 -8.24
C ASP A 438 12.00 -2.73 -8.53
N LEU A 439 11.86 -1.68 -7.71
CA LEU A 439 10.88 -0.61 -7.90
C LEU A 439 11.20 0.25 -9.14
N CYS A 440 12.47 0.62 -9.33
CA CYS A 440 12.89 1.36 -10.52
C CYS A 440 12.60 0.57 -11.81
N SER A 441 12.90 -0.73 -11.82
CA SER A 441 12.63 -1.63 -12.95
C SER A 441 11.15 -1.79 -13.22
N LEU A 442 10.33 -1.90 -12.17
CA LEU A 442 8.87 -2.03 -12.27
C LEU A 442 8.27 -0.85 -13.03
N HIS A 443 8.74 0.37 -12.75
CA HIS A 443 8.21 1.59 -13.33
C HIS A 443 9.02 2.13 -14.52
N GLY A 444 10.20 1.57 -14.79
CA GLY A 444 11.06 1.95 -15.89
C GLY A 444 11.85 3.23 -15.65
N PHE A 445 12.33 3.42 -14.43
CA PHE A 445 13.23 4.51 -14.10
C PHE A 445 14.63 4.23 -14.64
N GLU A 446 15.28 5.26 -15.17
CA GLU A 446 16.69 5.21 -15.56
C GLU A 446 17.54 5.41 -14.31
N VAL A 447 18.46 4.48 -14.10
CA VAL A 447 19.40 4.46 -12.97
C VAL A 447 20.81 4.49 -13.49
N HIS A 448 21.63 5.36 -12.92
CA HIS A 448 23.05 5.46 -13.24
C HIS A 448 23.89 5.17 -12.00
N ARG A 449 25.17 4.80 -12.24
CA ARG A 449 26.18 4.63 -11.20
C ARG A 449 27.33 5.58 -11.44
N LEU A 450 27.88 6.17 -10.37
CA LEU A 450 29.08 6.99 -10.44
C LEU A 450 30.32 6.12 -10.73
N THR A 451 31.03 6.44 -11.80
CA THR A 451 32.27 5.76 -12.21
C THR A 451 33.49 6.22 -11.43
N ARG A 452 33.39 7.36 -10.74
CA ARG A 452 34.41 7.98 -9.90
C ARG A 452 33.75 8.85 -8.85
N SER A 453 34.47 9.16 -7.77
CA SER A 453 33.97 10.12 -6.77
C SER A 453 33.80 11.52 -7.37
N VAL A 454 32.76 12.22 -6.98
CA VAL A 454 32.39 13.56 -7.46
C VAL A 454 32.17 14.49 -6.28
N GLU A 455 32.86 15.64 -6.27
CA GLU A 455 32.62 16.69 -5.31
C GLU A 455 31.48 17.61 -5.81
N VAL A 456 30.48 17.82 -4.97
CA VAL A 456 29.36 18.74 -5.22
C VAL A 456 29.30 19.82 -4.14
N PRO A 457 28.85 21.05 -4.46
CA PRO A 457 28.67 22.09 -3.44
C PRO A 457 27.66 21.64 -2.38
N GLY A 458 27.96 21.82 -1.09
CA GLY A 458 27.06 21.40 -0.02
C GLY A 458 25.68 22.05 -0.07
N GLU A 459 25.61 23.30 -0.57
CA GLU A 459 24.37 24.03 -0.79
C GLU A 459 23.43 23.39 -1.84
N THR A 460 23.95 22.51 -2.69
CA THR A 460 23.17 21.78 -3.71
C THR A 460 22.66 20.44 -3.20
N VAL A 461 22.98 20.06 -1.94
CA VAL A 461 22.64 18.76 -1.33
C VAL A 461 21.60 18.93 -0.25
N ARG A 462 20.58 18.08 -0.26
CA ARG A 462 19.58 17.97 0.81
C ARG A 462 19.51 16.53 1.28
N THR A 463 19.63 16.31 2.59
CA THR A 463 19.58 14.97 3.20
C THR A 463 18.16 14.61 3.66
N TYR A 464 17.87 13.32 3.77
CA TYR A 464 16.60 12.83 4.32
C TYR A 464 16.61 12.85 5.86
N TYR A 465 17.77 12.62 6.50
CA TYR A 465 17.98 12.59 7.95
C TYR A 465 19.26 13.35 8.37
N PRO A 466 19.19 14.39 9.18
CA PRO A 466 18.05 15.27 9.41
C PRO A 466 17.60 15.91 8.10
N PRO A 467 16.35 16.39 8.01
CA PRO A 467 15.79 16.88 6.74
C PRO A 467 16.29 18.26 6.34
N PHE A 468 17.60 18.51 6.22
CA PHE A 468 18.14 19.85 5.95
C PHE A 468 19.37 19.82 5.05
N SER A 469 19.64 20.99 4.44
CA SER A 469 20.91 21.26 3.77
C SER A 469 22.09 21.04 4.71
N THR A 470 23.19 20.53 4.17
CA THR A 470 24.40 20.34 4.94
C THR A 470 25.09 21.68 5.19
N ASP A 471 25.65 21.87 6.37
CA ASP A 471 26.53 23.03 6.67
C ASP A 471 27.95 22.88 6.06
N GLN A 472 28.17 21.78 5.30
CA GLN A 472 29.43 21.48 4.65
C GLN A 472 29.59 22.35 3.38
N GLN A 473 30.80 22.82 3.11
CA GLN A 473 31.09 23.58 1.89
C GLN A 473 31.05 22.71 0.63
N SER A 474 31.43 21.44 0.75
CA SER A 474 31.32 20.43 -0.30
C SER A 474 30.97 19.05 0.29
N VAL A 475 30.31 18.22 -0.53
CA VAL A 475 30.00 16.84 -0.24
C VAL A 475 30.64 15.96 -1.30
N SER A 476 31.39 14.94 -0.85
CA SER A 476 31.97 13.92 -1.75
C SER A 476 30.93 12.82 -1.95
N LEU A 477 30.57 12.59 -3.20
CA LEU A 477 29.76 11.45 -3.64
C LEU A 477 30.71 10.36 -4.11
N ASP A 478 30.68 9.21 -3.47
CA ASP A 478 31.66 8.15 -3.73
C ASP A 478 31.41 7.41 -5.04
N ALA A 479 32.49 6.91 -5.63
CA ALA A 479 32.41 6.01 -6.79
C ALA A 479 31.57 4.77 -6.41
N GLY A 480 30.67 4.35 -7.29
CA GLY A 480 29.73 3.26 -7.00
C GLY A 480 28.36 3.71 -6.51
N SER A 481 28.23 4.96 -5.98
CA SER A 481 26.92 5.52 -5.61
C SER A 481 25.97 5.57 -6.81
N TRP A 482 24.69 5.38 -6.57
CA TRP A 482 23.68 5.46 -7.63
C TRP A 482 23.17 6.87 -7.79
N PHE A 483 22.83 7.23 -9.00
CA PHE A 483 22.18 8.49 -9.34
C PHE A 483 20.93 8.24 -10.21
N ILE A 484 19.79 8.75 -9.77
CA ILE A 484 18.53 8.68 -10.49
C ILE A 484 18.12 10.11 -10.87
N PRO A 485 18.30 10.53 -12.14
CA PRO A 485 17.97 11.89 -12.59
C PRO A 485 16.47 12.11 -12.65
N THR A 486 16.01 13.34 -12.40
CA THR A 486 14.62 13.75 -12.71
C THR A 486 14.42 14.07 -14.19
N ALA A 487 15.49 14.43 -14.92
CA ALA A 487 15.45 14.66 -16.37
C ALA A 487 15.52 13.31 -17.10
N GLN A 488 14.37 12.61 -17.15
CA GLN A 488 14.16 11.35 -17.86
C GLN A 488 12.68 11.18 -18.21
N PRO A 489 12.31 10.26 -19.11
CA PRO A 489 10.90 10.05 -19.49
C PRO A 489 9.96 9.86 -18.30
N MET A 490 10.40 9.10 -17.30
CA MET A 490 9.64 8.87 -16.07
C MET A 490 9.91 9.89 -14.94
N GLY A 491 10.57 11.00 -15.24
CA GLY A 491 11.10 11.96 -14.26
C GLY A 491 10.06 12.51 -13.28
N ARG A 492 8.81 12.73 -13.72
CA ARG A 492 7.72 13.15 -12.83
C ARG A 492 7.39 12.06 -11.80
N TYR A 493 7.46 10.79 -12.19
CA TYR A 493 7.21 9.69 -11.28
C TYR A 493 8.41 9.42 -10.36
N VAL A 494 9.63 9.55 -10.89
CA VAL A 494 10.86 9.55 -10.09
C VAL A 494 10.77 10.61 -8.99
N LEU A 495 10.45 11.86 -9.36
CA LEU A 495 10.29 12.96 -8.40
C LEU A 495 9.24 12.61 -7.35
N THR A 496 8.05 12.18 -7.76
CA THR A 496 6.94 11.87 -6.85
C THR A 496 7.26 10.75 -5.86
N THR A 497 8.02 9.73 -6.26
CA THR A 497 8.29 8.55 -5.42
C THR A 497 9.56 8.66 -4.59
N LEU A 498 10.52 9.48 -5.04
CA LEU A 498 11.82 9.61 -4.36
C LEU A 498 11.96 10.89 -3.56
N GLU A 499 11.21 11.96 -3.86
CA GLU A 499 11.27 13.19 -3.06
C GLU A 499 11.02 12.90 -1.58
N ARG A 500 11.76 13.60 -0.73
CA ARG A 500 11.64 13.46 0.71
C ARG A 500 10.23 13.80 1.18
N GLU A 501 9.72 14.90 0.68
CA GLU A 501 8.46 15.49 1.11
C GLU A 501 7.63 15.95 -0.08
N THR A 502 6.43 15.38 -0.20
CA THR A 502 5.44 15.88 -1.14
C THR A 502 4.68 17.05 -0.54
N PHE A 503 4.53 18.14 -1.29
CA PHE A 503 3.68 19.25 -0.89
C PHE A 503 2.21 18.83 -0.91
N VAL A 504 1.51 19.08 0.20
CA VAL A 504 0.09 18.78 0.40
C VAL A 504 -0.66 20.10 0.50
N GLU A 505 -1.39 20.46 -0.55
CA GLU A 505 -2.12 21.73 -0.66
C GLU A 505 -3.27 21.83 0.36
N ASP A 506 -3.97 20.72 0.60
CA ASP A 506 -5.09 20.63 1.52
C ASP A 506 -4.90 19.45 2.47
N ARG A 507 -5.14 19.64 3.77
CA ARG A 507 -5.03 18.59 4.78
C ARG A 507 -6.23 17.64 4.80
N ASP A 508 -7.33 18.01 4.18
CA ASP A 508 -8.47 17.12 3.99
C ASP A 508 -8.18 16.13 2.86
N THR A 509 -7.39 15.11 3.17
CA THR A 509 -6.94 14.10 2.23
C THR A 509 -7.74 12.81 2.40
N TYR A 510 -7.91 12.08 1.31
CA TYR A 510 -8.61 10.80 1.31
C TYR A 510 -7.79 9.67 1.95
N ASP A 511 -6.44 9.71 1.82
CA ASP A 511 -5.55 8.63 2.26
C ASP A 511 -4.20 9.19 2.78
N ILE A 512 -3.14 8.35 2.78
CA ILE A 512 -1.82 8.71 3.25
C ILE A 512 -1.20 9.86 2.44
N THR A 513 -0.36 10.62 3.13
CA THR A 513 0.25 11.83 2.61
C THR A 513 1.77 11.74 2.48
N SER A 514 2.35 10.55 2.71
CA SER A 514 3.79 10.31 2.57
C SER A 514 4.09 8.88 2.14
N TRP A 515 5.15 8.69 1.33
CA TRP A 515 5.50 7.41 0.68
C TRP A 515 6.94 7.35 0.14
N SER A 516 7.85 8.21 0.57
CA SER A 516 9.21 8.32 0.03
C SER A 516 9.96 6.99 0.03
N TYR A 517 10.38 6.47 -1.13
CA TYR A 517 11.11 5.20 -1.26
C TYR A 517 12.39 5.17 -0.41
N PRO A 518 13.28 6.20 -0.45
CA PRO A 518 14.51 6.16 0.33
C PRO A 518 14.26 5.96 1.83
N VAL A 519 13.26 6.64 2.37
CA VAL A 519 12.92 6.55 3.81
C VAL A 519 12.27 5.22 4.16
N MET A 520 11.34 4.74 3.33
CA MET A 520 10.64 3.48 3.56
C MET A 520 11.56 2.26 3.45
N LEU A 521 12.59 2.36 2.61
CA LEU A 521 13.60 1.31 2.46
C LEU A 521 14.76 1.46 3.46
N GLY A 522 14.88 2.60 4.16
CA GLY A 522 15.98 2.91 5.07
C GLY A 522 17.29 3.06 4.33
N LEU A 523 17.30 3.79 3.22
CA LEU A 523 18.47 4.06 2.40
C LEU A 523 19.12 5.37 2.80
N ASP A 524 20.46 5.39 2.84
CA ASP A 524 21.24 6.62 2.86
C ASP A 524 21.17 7.28 1.49
N ALA A 525 20.46 8.40 1.42
CA ALA A 525 20.12 9.09 0.21
C ALA A 525 20.19 10.61 0.34
N MET A 526 20.35 11.29 -0.80
CA MET A 526 20.43 12.74 -0.92
C MET A 526 19.66 13.22 -2.14
N GLU A 527 18.98 14.36 -2.03
CA GLU A 527 18.44 15.11 -3.16
C GLU A 527 19.51 16.09 -3.66
N LEU A 528 19.72 16.17 -4.96
CA LEU A 528 20.58 17.14 -5.59
C LEU A 528 19.76 18.19 -6.35
N THR A 529 20.12 19.46 -6.21
CA THR A 529 19.52 20.57 -6.96
C THR A 529 20.21 20.84 -8.31
N GLU A 530 21.39 20.23 -8.50
CA GLU A 530 22.16 20.33 -9.75
C GLU A 530 22.44 18.92 -10.31
N PRO A 531 22.44 18.75 -11.65
CA PRO A 531 22.69 17.46 -12.28
C PRO A 531 24.18 17.05 -12.18
N ILE A 532 24.42 15.75 -12.10
CA ILE A 532 25.77 15.20 -12.22
C ILE A 532 26.18 15.13 -13.70
N ALA A 533 27.42 15.50 -14.00
CA ALA A 533 27.93 15.45 -15.38
C ALA A 533 27.91 14.02 -15.94
N SER A 534 27.36 13.84 -17.13
CA SER A 534 27.20 12.53 -17.79
C SER A 534 28.51 11.75 -17.96
N ALA A 535 29.67 12.45 -18.10
CA ALA A 535 30.99 11.82 -18.18
C ALA A 535 31.43 11.07 -16.89
N SER A 536 30.68 11.26 -15.79
CA SER A 536 30.92 10.57 -14.51
C SER A 536 29.91 9.46 -14.24
N LEU A 537 29.01 9.18 -15.17
CA LEU A 537 27.91 8.25 -15.03
C LEU A 537 28.01 7.10 -16.00
N GLU A 538 27.59 5.92 -15.57
CA GLU A 538 27.30 4.76 -16.41
C GLU A 538 25.88 4.25 -16.13
N SER A 539 25.17 3.78 -17.14
CA SER A 539 23.82 3.22 -16.97
C SER A 539 23.87 1.89 -16.22
N VAL A 540 22.92 1.70 -15.30
CA VAL A 540 22.71 0.43 -14.62
C VAL A 540 21.54 -0.27 -15.31
N GLU A 541 21.84 -1.29 -16.12
CA GLU A 541 20.82 -2.07 -16.83
C GLU A 541 20.37 -3.32 -16.06
N ASN A 542 21.21 -3.80 -15.15
CA ASN A 542 20.93 -4.93 -14.29
C ASN A 542 21.70 -4.79 -12.97
N TYR A 543 21.10 -5.24 -11.88
CA TYR A 543 21.72 -5.22 -10.56
C TYR A 543 21.67 -6.60 -9.92
N GLU A 544 22.84 -7.14 -9.65
CA GLU A 544 23.02 -8.40 -8.92
C GLU A 544 23.69 -8.11 -7.57
N PRO A 545 22.91 -7.97 -6.48
CA PRO A 545 23.38 -7.41 -5.21
C PRO A 545 24.54 -8.18 -4.57
N TYR A 546 24.65 -9.47 -4.85
CA TYR A 546 25.63 -10.36 -4.17
C TYR A 546 26.69 -10.92 -5.09
N ALA A 547 26.82 -10.43 -6.33
CA ALA A 547 27.79 -10.92 -7.30
C ALA A 547 29.26 -10.75 -6.86
N HIS A 548 29.49 -9.83 -5.92
CA HIS A 548 30.84 -9.55 -5.39
C HIS A 548 31.23 -10.39 -4.18
N LEU A 549 30.29 -11.15 -3.58
CA LEU A 549 30.60 -11.98 -2.44
C LEU A 549 31.57 -13.08 -2.86
N ALA A 550 32.72 -13.12 -2.21
CA ALA A 550 33.68 -14.20 -2.41
C ALA A 550 33.03 -15.55 -2.04
N LEU A 551 33.11 -16.49 -2.98
CA LEU A 551 32.62 -17.86 -2.74
C LEU A 551 33.51 -18.51 -1.67
N VAL A 552 33.02 -18.63 -0.45
CA VAL A 552 33.66 -19.42 0.61
C VAL A 552 33.16 -20.85 0.47
N ASP A 553 34.08 -21.82 0.46
CA ASP A 553 33.71 -23.23 0.33
C ASP A 553 32.88 -23.64 1.57
N PRO A 554 31.67 -24.20 1.41
CA PRO A 554 30.87 -24.68 2.53
C PRO A 554 31.61 -25.70 3.43
N ALA A 555 32.61 -26.41 2.90
CA ALA A 555 33.47 -27.31 3.68
C ALA A 555 34.31 -26.55 4.73
N ASP A 556 34.67 -25.30 4.47
CA ASP A 556 35.45 -24.48 5.42
C ASP A 556 34.66 -24.11 6.65
N PHE A 557 33.33 -23.97 6.54
CA PHE A 557 32.46 -23.67 7.68
C PHE A 557 32.39 -24.82 8.69
N ALA A 558 32.27 -26.05 8.21
CA ALA A 558 32.17 -27.22 9.05
C ALA A 558 33.47 -27.51 9.82
N SER A 559 34.58 -27.03 9.31
CA SER A 559 35.91 -27.21 9.92
C SER A 559 36.36 -26.07 10.83
N SER A 560 35.74 -24.91 10.75
CA SER A 560 36.07 -23.74 11.57
C SER A 560 35.71 -23.94 13.04
N TYR A 561 36.37 -23.19 13.93
CA TYR A 561 36.03 -23.17 15.35
C TYR A 561 34.64 -22.56 15.59
N ALA A 562 34.35 -21.45 14.88
CA ALA A 562 33.05 -20.82 14.84
C ALA A 562 32.85 -20.05 13.52
N PHE A 563 31.60 -19.82 13.15
CA PHE A 563 31.26 -18.88 12.11
C PHE A 563 30.14 -17.92 12.56
N PHE A 564 30.05 -16.79 11.86
CA PHE A 564 29.14 -15.70 12.18
C PHE A 564 28.35 -15.26 10.96
N ILE A 565 27.09 -14.89 11.15
CA ILE A 565 26.33 -14.07 10.20
C ILE A 565 26.14 -12.70 10.84
N PRO A 566 26.63 -11.61 10.22
CA PRO A 566 26.53 -10.26 10.73
C PRO A 566 25.09 -9.80 10.90
N SER A 567 24.80 -9.07 11.99
CA SER A 567 23.47 -8.54 12.30
C SER A 567 23.09 -7.33 11.45
N ASP A 568 24.04 -6.64 10.83
CA ASP A 568 23.86 -5.43 10.03
C ASP A 568 23.34 -5.71 8.60
N ASP A 569 23.34 -6.97 8.13
CA ASP A 569 22.59 -7.35 6.92
C ASP A 569 21.08 -7.08 7.15
N HIS A 570 20.46 -6.30 6.29
CA HIS A 570 19.01 -5.99 6.39
C HIS A 570 18.13 -7.25 6.46
N ARG A 571 18.58 -8.37 5.87
CA ARG A 571 17.89 -9.67 5.86
C ARG A 571 18.22 -10.56 7.06
N PHE A 572 18.98 -10.09 8.05
CA PHE A 572 19.40 -10.87 9.21
C PHE A 572 18.27 -11.70 9.88
N PRO A 573 17.01 -11.20 10.02
CA PRO A 573 15.90 -12.03 10.52
C PRO A 573 15.67 -13.32 9.72
N GLN A 574 15.91 -13.30 8.40
CA GLN A 574 15.83 -14.51 7.56
C GLN A 574 16.94 -15.51 7.93
N ALA A 575 18.14 -15.05 8.33
CA ALA A 575 19.21 -15.93 8.81
C ALA A 575 18.85 -16.58 10.15
N LEU A 576 18.16 -15.83 11.04
CA LEU A 576 17.65 -16.37 12.31
C LEU A 576 16.56 -17.43 12.07
N ALA A 577 15.63 -17.16 11.16
CA ALA A 577 14.60 -18.13 10.75
C ALA A 577 15.23 -19.39 10.15
N LEU A 578 16.22 -19.21 9.28
CA LEU A 578 16.96 -20.33 8.68
C LEU A 578 17.72 -21.17 9.74
N ALA A 579 18.32 -20.52 10.73
CA ALA A 579 18.98 -21.22 11.85
C ALA A 579 17.97 -22.03 12.68
N ALA A 580 16.76 -21.51 12.86
CA ALA A 580 15.67 -22.22 13.53
C ALA A 580 15.22 -23.44 12.71
N GLU A 581 15.01 -23.30 11.40
CA GLU A 581 14.63 -24.38 10.48
C GLU A 581 15.63 -25.57 10.55
N HIS A 582 16.94 -25.25 10.64
CA HIS A 582 18.00 -26.26 10.75
C HIS A 582 18.30 -26.70 12.17
N ASN A 583 17.49 -26.30 13.16
CA ASN A 583 17.64 -26.67 14.58
C ASN A 583 19.05 -26.36 15.14
N LEU A 584 19.68 -25.26 14.74
CA LEU A 584 21.02 -24.93 15.16
C LEU A 584 21.05 -24.46 16.63
N VAL A 585 21.99 -25.01 17.38
CA VAL A 585 22.41 -24.49 18.68
C VAL A 585 23.34 -23.31 18.40
N ALA A 586 22.82 -22.09 18.54
CA ALA A 586 23.50 -20.86 18.23
C ALA A 586 23.45 -19.86 19.40
N ARG A 587 24.23 -18.81 19.28
CA ARG A 587 24.24 -17.66 20.19
C ARG A 587 24.12 -16.36 19.41
N LEU A 588 23.81 -15.29 20.11
CA LEU A 588 23.87 -13.92 19.62
C LEU A 588 25.05 -13.22 20.31
N THR A 589 25.90 -12.55 19.55
CA THR A 589 27.04 -11.81 20.12
C THR A 589 26.55 -10.68 21.03
N GLY A 590 27.15 -10.55 22.22
CA GLY A 590 26.80 -9.47 23.16
C GLY A 590 27.41 -8.12 22.75
N ASP A 591 28.66 -8.17 22.28
CA ASP A 591 29.43 -7.02 21.84
C ASP A 591 30.06 -7.31 20.47
N ALA A 592 30.57 -6.27 19.82
CA ALA A 592 31.33 -6.43 18.58
C ALA A 592 32.63 -7.24 18.79
N ILE A 593 32.96 -8.12 17.85
CA ILE A 593 34.13 -9.00 17.90
C ILE A 593 34.96 -8.79 16.63
N THR A 594 36.23 -8.37 16.79
CA THR A 594 37.16 -8.32 15.65
C THR A 594 37.94 -9.61 15.57
N LEU A 595 37.81 -10.34 14.49
CA LEU A 595 38.46 -11.62 14.22
C LEU A 595 39.95 -11.42 13.91
N GLU A 596 40.75 -12.49 13.96
CA GLU A 596 42.17 -12.45 13.57
C GLU A 596 42.36 -12.11 12.08
N SER A 597 41.36 -12.35 11.24
CA SER A 597 41.33 -11.92 9.83
C SER A 597 41.24 -10.38 9.65
N GLY A 598 40.91 -9.65 10.72
CA GLY A 598 40.68 -8.21 10.73
C GLY A 598 39.22 -7.81 10.49
N GLU A 599 38.32 -8.75 10.20
CA GLU A 599 36.88 -8.51 10.06
C GLU A 599 36.25 -8.28 11.41
N THR A 600 35.32 -7.31 11.49
CA THR A 600 34.56 -7.03 12.71
C THR A 600 33.12 -7.52 12.55
N VAL A 601 32.73 -8.40 13.46
CA VAL A 601 31.37 -8.92 13.59
C VAL A 601 30.61 -8.02 14.55
N PRO A 602 29.48 -7.39 14.16
CA PRO A 602 28.70 -6.51 15.03
C PRO A 602 28.09 -7.25 16.25
N SER A 603 27.66 -6.49 17.27
CA SER A 603 26.86 -7.04 18.36
C SER A 603 25.51 -7.55 17.85
N GLY A 604 24.96 -8.58 18.48
CA GLY A 604 23.71 -9.22 18.07
C GLY A 604 23.83 -10.18 16.89
N SER A 605 25.01 -10.34 16.29
CA SER A 605 25.26 -11.28 15.16
C SER A 605 25.03 -12.74 15.59
N LEU A 606 24.59 -13.57 14.63
CA LEU A 606 24.40 -14.99 14.84
C LEU A 606 25.77 -15.68 14.92
N LEU A 607 26.05 -16.37 16.02
CA LEU A 607 27.26 -17.14 16.29
C LEU A 607 26.93 -18.64 16.34
N VAL A 608 27.52 -19.41 15.46
CA VAL A 608 27.40 -20.87 15.42
C VAL A 608 28.74 -21.53 15.65
N MET A 609 28.77 -22.51 16.53
CA MET A 609 29.93 -23.38 16.77
C MET A 609 29.64 -24.76 16.12
N PRO A 610 30.30 -25.14 15.01
CA PRO A 610 30.02 -26.39 14.30
C PRO A 610 30.11 -27.63 15.20
N ASN A 611 31.09 -27.67 16.08
CA ASN A 611 31.31 -28.82 16.99
C ASN A 611 30.24 -28.99 18.08
N ARG A 612 29.24 -28.09 18.16
CA ARG A 612 28.09 -28.17 19.08
C ARG A 612 26.79 -28.49 18.34
N ASN A 613 26.88 -28.75 17.04
CA ASN A 613 25.74 -28.96 16.15
C ASN A 613 25.95 -30.27 15.35
N ASP A 614 24.87 -30.77 14.79
CA ASP A 614 24.92 -31.81 13.79
C ASP A 614 25.62 -31.32 12.53
N ALA A 615 26.57 -32.07 11.99
CA ALA A 615 27.41 -31.62 10.88
C ALA A 615 26.60 -31.45 9.56
N ASP A 616 25.56 -32.27 9.36
CA ASP A 616 24.70 -32.13 8.18
C ASP A 616 23.84 -30.89 8.28
N ASN A 617 23.25 -30.60 9.45
CA ASN A 617 22.48 -29.37 9.68
C ASN A 617 23.33 -28.11 9.48
N VAL A 618 24.56 -28.09 9.98
CA VAL A 618 25.49 -26.97 9.79
C VAL A 618 25.80 -26.75 8.30
N ARG A 619 26.11 -27.85 7.59
CA ARG A 619 26.45 -27.79 6.17
C ARG A 619 25.27 -27.30 5.34
N ASP A 620 24.06 -27.81 5.59
CA ASP A 620 22.87 -27.45 4.86
C ASP A 620 22.47 -26.00 5.14
N PHE A 621 22.57 -25.56 6.40
CA PHE A 621 22.39 -24.16 6.77
C PHE A 621 23.39 -23.26 6.03
N ALA A 622 24.69 -23.58 6.10
CA ALA A 622 25.72 -22.76 5.47
C ALA A 622 25.54 -22.68 3.95
N ASN A 623 25.21 -23.80 3.29
CA ASN A 623 24.90 -23.81 1.85
C ASN A 623 23.69 -22.90 1.52
N ARG A 624 22.63 -22.98 2.32
CA ARG A 624 21.42 -22.15 2.08
C ARG A 624 21.66 -20.68 2.38
N ALA A 625 22.36 -20.37 3.47
CA ALA A 625 22.72 -18.98 3.82
C ALA A 625 23.62 -18.37 2.74
N PHE A 626 24.61 -19.11 2.28
CA PHE A 626 25.46 -18.71 1.18
C PHE A 626 24.67 -18.53 -0.14
N GLY A 627 23.83 -19.51 -0.50
CA GLY A 627 22.96 -19.43 -1.69
C GLY A 627 21.97 -18.26 -1.67
N LYS A 628 21.66 -17.72 -0.49
CA LYS A 628 20.89 -16.50 -0.29
C LYS A 628 21.77 -15.23 -0.29
N GLY A 629 23.08 -15.34 -0.39
CA GLY A 629 24.01 -14.22 -0.42
C GLY A 629 24.24 -13.56 0.96
N PHE A 630 24.18 -14.31 2.06
CA PHE A 630 24.62 -13.80 3.36
C PHE A 630 26.16 -13.80 3.43
N ALA A 631 26.72 -12.72 3.98
CA ALA A 631 28.11 -12.71 4.39
C ALA A 631 28.29 -13.69 5.57
N ILE A 632 29.32 -14.56 5.49
CA ILE A 632 29.64 -15.49 6.54
C ILE A 632 31.11 -15.31 6.89
N HIS A 633 31.39 -14.94 8.14
CA HIS A 633 32.76 -14.81 8.66
C HIS A 633 33.13 -16.04 9.49
N THR A 634 34.31 -16.59 9.27
CA THR A 634 34.81 -17.79 9.98
C THR A 634 36.00 -17.46 10.86
N THR A 635 36.19 -18.24 11.91
CA THR A 635 37.37 -18.18 12.77
C THR A 635 37.80 -19.57 13.21
N ASP A 636 39.11 -19.80 13.29
CA ASP A 636 39.71 -21.02 13.82
C ASP A 636 40.06 -20.91 15.30
N SER A 637 39.82 -19.74 15.90
CA SER A 637 40.16 -19.45 17.29
C SER A 637 39.00 -18.88 18.06
N GLY A 638 38.83 -19.27 19.29
CA GLY A 638 37.90 -18.61 20.22
C GLY A 638 38.45 -17.31 20.81
N TYR A 639 39.71 -16.94 20.49
CA TYR A 639 40.39 -15.76 20.99
C TYR A 639 40.45 -14.68 19.87
N PRO A 640 39.68 -13.61 19.94
CA PRO A 640 39.63 -12.61 18.90
C PRO A 640 40.81 -11.62 18.96
N ALA A 641 41.07 -10.89 17.88
CA ALA A 641 42.03 -9.80 17.86
C ALA A 641 41.61 -8.63 18.81
N SER A 642 40.28 -8.38 18.90
CA SER A 642 39.71 -7.42 19.84
C SER A 642 38.26 -7.80 20.15
N GLY A 643 37.76 -7.30 21.31
CA GLY A 643 36.41 -7.65 21.78
C GLY A 643 36.38 -8.92 22.67
N PRO A 644 35.19 -9.39 23.04
CA PRO A 644 35.03 -10.56 23.92
C PRO A 644 35.35 -11.87 23.20
N ALA A 645 35.88 -12.86 23.94
CA ALA A 645 36.06 -14.20 23.39
C ALA A 645 34.74 -14.83 22.92
N VAL A 646 34.81 -15.70 21.92
CA VAL A 646 33.65 -16.42 21.35
C VAL A 646 32.80 -17.11 22.42
N GLY A 647 33.42 -17.67 23.46
CA GLY A 647 32.75 -18.33 24.58
C GLY A 647 32.28 -17.40 25.71
N ASN A 648 32.32 -16.07 25.55
CA ASN A 648 31.94 -15.08 26.57
C ASN A 648 30.47 -15.24 27.00
N ASN A 649 30.20 -15.01 28.30
CA ASN A 649 28.85 -15.08 28.85
C ASN A 649 27.91 -13.96 28.36
N ALA A 650 28.43 -12.85 27.84
CA ALA A 650 27.63 -11.83 27.19
C ALA A 650 26.98 -12.34 25.89
N ASN A 651 27.55 -13.37 25.24
CA ASN A 651 26.95 -14.02 24.07
C ASN A 651 25.72 -14.83 24.50
N ARG A 652 24.54 -14.32 24.22
CA ARG A 652 23.26 -14.90 24.65
C ARG A 652 22.91 -16.14 23.83
N ARG A 653 22.25 -17.11 24.45
CA ARG A 653 21.70 -18.25 23.71
C ARG A 653 20.61 -17.75 22.75
N PHE A 654 20.71 -18.12 21.49
CA PHE A 654 19.65 -17.90 20.53
C PHE A 654 18.50 -18.87 20.83
N MET A 655 17.30 -18.32 21.00
CA MET A 655 16.06 -19.09 21.20
C MET A 655 15.18 -18.87 19.97
N PRO A 656 15.01 -19.90 19.13
CA PRO A 656 14.15 -19.81 17.95
C PRO A 656 12.73 -19.35 18.30
N ALA A 657 12.19 -18.43 17.50
CA ALA A 657 10.82 -17.98 17.65
C ALA A 657 9.83 -19.10 17.26
N LYS A 658 8.88 -19.39 18.13
CA LYS A 658 7.71 -20.26 17.91
C LYS A 658 6.48 -19.36 17.96
N ILE A 659 5.95 -19.00 16.81
CA ILE A 659 5.06 -17.87 16.65
C ILE A 659 3.60 -18.30 16.56
N VAL A 660 2.74 -17.67 17.34
CA VAL A 660 1.30 -17.55 17.10
C VAL A 660 1.03 -16.17 16.52
N LEU A 661 0.42 -16.12 15.33
CA LEU A 661 -0.11 -14.91 14.72
C LEU A 661 -1.61 -14.84 14.95
N ALA A 662 -2.08 -13.86 15.71
CA ALA A 662 -3.51 -13.68 15.97
C ALA A 662 -4.25 -13.20 14.69
N SER A 663 -5.40 -13.79 14.43
CA SER A 663 -6.25 -13.53 13.26
C SER A 663 -7.73 -13.37 13.63
N GLY A 664 -8.57 -13.00 12.69
CA GLY A 664 -10.02 -12.92 12.92
C GLY A 664 -10.50 -11.57 13.48
N SER A 665 -11.82 -11.35 13.42
CA SER A 665 -12.44 -10.17 14.04
C SER A 665 -12.21 -10.18 15.56
N PRO A 666 -11.91 -9.06 16.21
CA PRO A 666 -11.99 -7.67 15.73
C PRO A 666 -10.65 -7.08 15.24
N LEU A 667 -9.69 -7.91 14.87
CA LEU A 667 -8.44 -7.43 14.25
C LEU A 667 -8.70 -6.85 12.86
N SER A 668 -7.92 -5.82 12.50
CA SER A 668 -7.89 -5.29 11.15
C SER A 668 -7.43 -6.38 10.17
N SER A 669 -8.24 -6.68 9.17
CA SER A 669 -7.89 -7.66 8.15
C SER A 669 -6.66 -7.23 7.35
N LEU A 670 -6.48 -5.93 7.09
CA LEU A 670 -5.30 -5.38 6.42
C LEU A 670 -4.04 -5.58 7.28
N SER A 671 -4.07 -5.18 8.57
CA SER A 671 -2.93 -5.35 9.47
C SER A 671 -2.53 -6.83 9.63
N PHE A 672 -3.50 -7.71 9.79
CA PHE A 672 -3.24 -9.16 9.79
C PHE A 672 -2.62 -9.61 8.47
N GLY A 673 -3.20 -9.25 7.34
CA GLY A 673 -2.73 -9.67 6.02
C GLY A 673 -1.32 -9.17 5.68
N HIS A 674 -1.02 -7.92 6.03
CA HIS A 674 0.31 -7.34 5.84
C HIS A 674 1.37 -8.03 6.74
N THR A 675 1.03 -8.33 7.99
CA THR A 675 1.90 -9.09 8.90
C THR A 675 2.08 -10.52 8.40
N TRP A 676 1.01 -11.16 7.94
CA TRP A 676 1.06 -12.48 7.31
C TRP A 676 1.99 -12.51 6.10
N HIS A 677 1.84 -11.56 5.18
CA HIS A 677 2.71 -11.42 4.01
C HIS A 677 4.18 -11.18 4.40
N MET A 678 4.42 -10.39 5.45
CA MET A 678 5.78 -10.16 5.95
C MET A 678 6.43 -11.48 6.38
N LEU A 679 5.72 -12.34 7.12
CA LEU A 679 6.22 -13.62 7.61
C LEU A 679 6.37 -14.67 6.49
N ASP A 680 5.59 -14.59 5.41
CA ASP A 680 5.68 -15.54 4.29
C ASP A 680 6.70 -15.10 3.20
N HIS A 681 6.81 -13.79 2.93
CA HIS A 681 7.53 -13.27 1.76
C HIS A 681 8.70 -12.34 2.07
N VAL A 682 8.61 -11.51 3.11
CA VAL A 682 9.71 -10.59 3.46
C VAL A 682 10.75 -11.31 4.31
N SER A 683 10.32 -12.06 5.31
CA SER A 683 11.20 -12.89 6.15
C SER A 683 10.53 -14.23 6.40
N PRO A 684 10.61 -15.18 5.46
CA PRO A 684 9.96 -16.48 5.57
C PRO A 684 10.29 -17.17 6.91
N THR A 685 9.24 -17.38 7.71
CA THR A 685 9.34 -17.85 9.10
C THR A 685 8.10 -18.68 9.42
N ASP A 686 8.29 -19.81 10.11
CA ASP A 686 7.19 -20.66 10.53
C ASP A 686 6.33 -19.99 11.63
N TYR A 687 5.00 -20.06 11.49
CA TYR A 687 4.03 -19.55 12.46
C TYR A 687 2.74 -20.38 12.41
N THR A 688 1.92 -20.23 13.45
CA THR A 688 0.56 -20.74 13.48
C THR A 688 -0.41 -19.58 13.58
N ALA A 689 -1.30 -19.41 12.58
CA ALA A 689 -2.36 -18.41 12.64
C ALA A 689 -3.54 -18.95 13.47
N VAL A 690 -3.96 -18.17 14.48
CA VAL A 690 -5.04 -18.57 15.41
C VAL A 690 -6.04 -17.44 15.52
N ASN A 691 -7.34 -17.77 15.40
CA ASN A 691 -8.37 -16.77 15.62
C ASN A 691 -8.30 -16.23 17.05
N VAL A 692 -8.44 -14.92 17.20
CA VAL A 692 -8.29 -14.21 18.48
C VAL A 692 -9.25 -14.72 19.56
N ASP A 693 -10.45 -15.16 19.19
CA ASP A 693 -11.45 -15.77 20.09
C ASP A 693 -11.07 -17.20 20.54
N SER A 694 -10.14 -17.82 19.83
CA SER A 694 -9.65 -19.19 20.11
C SER A 694 -8.31 -19.22 20.86
N LEU A 695 -7.73 -18.06 21.21
CA LEU A 695 -6.46 -17.97 21.94
C LEU A 695 -6.49 -18.69 23.30
N GLY A 696 -7.67 -18.79 23.93
CA GLY A 696 -7.85 -19.55 25.18
C GLY A 696 -7.63 -21.05 25.05
N SER A 697 -7.57 -21.59 23.82
CA SER A 697 -7.38 -23.02 23.54
C SER A 697 -5.95 -23.36 23.09
N VAL A 698 -5.06 -22.35 22.98
CA VAL A 698 -3.66 -22.55 22.57
C VAL A 698 -2.87 -23.23 23.68
N ASP A 699 -2.07 -24.23 23.29
CA ASP A 699 -1.05 -24.79 24.19
C ASP A 699 0.17 -23.84 24.19
N TRP A 700 0.24 -23.02 25.23
CA TRP A 700 1.27 -22.01 25.38
C TRP A 700 2.66 -22.56 25.77
N GLU A 701 2.79 -23.88 26.09
CA GLU A 701 4.10 -24.48 26.40
C GLU A 701 4.98 -24.56 25.14
N ASP A 702 4.37 -24.76 23.97
CA ASP A 702 5.07 -24.84 22.70
C ASP A 702 5.20 -23.50 21.96
N VAL A 703 4.70 -22.39 22.53
CA VAL A 703 4.72 -21.04 21.95
C VAL A 703 5.61 -20.12 22.78
N ASN A 704 6.43 -19.32 22.14
CA ASN A 704 7.21 -18.28 22.85
C ASN A 704 7.05 -16.87 22.28
N VAL A 705 6.30 -16.71 21.15
CA VAL A 705 5.95 -15.40 20.58
C VAL A 705 4.48 -15.34 20.21
N LEU A 706 3.79 -14.31 20.63
CA LEU A 706 2.44 -13.93 20.18
C LEU A 706 2.53 -12.60 19.43
N VAL A 707 2.15 -12.58 18.16
CA VAL A 707 2.04 -11.36 17.36
C VAL A 707 0.58 -10.95 17.31
N LEU A 708 0.30 -9.71 17.71
CA LEU A 708 -1.03 -9.08 17.73
C LEU A 708 -1.10 -7.96 16.69
N PRO A 709 -1.62 -8.23 15.48
CA PRO A 709 -1.95 -7.17 14.52
C PRO A 709 -2.91 -6.14 15.13
N SER A 710 -3.02 -4.94 14.52
CA SER A 710 -3.88 -3.87 15.02
C SER A 710 -5.34 -4.28 15.15
N GLY A 711 -5.98 -3.98 16.29
CA GLY A 711 -7.40 -4.26 16.55
C GLY A 711 -7.87 -3.87 17.95
N TRP A 712 -9.19 -3.97 18.19
CA TRP A 712 -9.85 -3.63 19.47
C TRP A 712 -10.09 -4.90 20.29
N LEU A 713 -9.13 -5.32 21.10
CA LEU A 713 -9.10 -6.61 21.75
C LEU A 713 -9.88 -6.71 23.08
N GLY A 714 -10.22 -5.58 23.72
CA GLY A 714 -10.73 -5.54 25.09
C GLY A 714 -12.02 -6.34 25.35
N SER A 715 -12.88 -6.52 24.35
CA SER A 715 -14.09 -7.35 24.49
C SER A 715 -13.87 -8.82 24.15
N THR A 716 -12.82 -9.15 23.44
CA THR A 716 -12.55 -10.51 22.90
C THR A 716 -11.59 -11.27 23.79
N ILE A 717 -10.49 -10.65 24.20
CA ILE A 717 -9.53 -11.26 25.11
C ILE A 717 -9.86 -10.81 26.54
N SER A 718 -10.55 -11.64 27.30
CA SER A 718 -11.00 -11.33 28.66
C SER A 718 -11.05 -12.58 29.51
N GLY A 719 -11.30 -12.42 30.82
CA GLY A 719 -11.48 -13.52 31.77
C GLY A 719 -10.31 -14.52 31.76
N SER A 720 -10.61 -15.82 31.69
CA SER A 720 -9.60 -16.88 31.77
C SER A 720 -8.55 -16.86 30.64
N THR A 721 -8.92 -16.38 29.45
CA THR A 721 -7.98 -16.21 28.33
C THR A 721 -6.93 -15.15 28.65
N LEU A 722 -7.34 -14.00 29.17
CA LEU A 722 -6.45 -12.93 29.59
C LEU A 722 -5.53 -13.38 30.73
N ASP A 723 -6.09 -14.10 31.73
CA ASP A 723 -5.29 -14.62 32.86
C ASP A 723 -4.25 -15.66 32.41
N ALA A 724 -4.61 -16.49 31.43
CA ALA A 724 -3.67 -17.46 30.83
C ALA A 724 -2.54 -16.73 30.10
N LEU A 725 -2.86 -15.70 29.29
CA LEU A 725 -1.86 -14.87 28.59
C LEU A 725 -0.92 -14.15 29.57
N ARG A 726 -1.47 -13.53 30.61
CA ARG A 726 -0.68 -12.88 31.67
C ARG A 726 0.28 -13.85 32.37
N SER A 727 -0.20 -15.08 32.65
CA SER A 727 0.62 -16.13 33.23
C SER A 727 1.73 -16.59 32.28
N TRP A 728 1.39 -16.80 31.03
CA TRP A 728 2.34 -17.20 29.99
C TRP A 728 3.42 -16.13 29.75
N VAL A 729 3.06 -14.85 29.65
CA VAL A 729 4.04 -13.78 29.57
C VAL A 729 4.98 -13.80 30.76
N ARG A 730 4.44 -13.83 32.01
CA ARG A 730 5.26 -13.90 33.22
C ARG A 730 6.20 -15.10 33.28
N SER A 731 5.87 -16.20 32.62
CA SER A 731 6.70 -17.41 32.56
C SER A 731 7.75 -17.38 31.45
N GLY A 732 7.79 -16.35 30.58
CA GLY A 732 8.83 -16.17 29.56
C GLY A 732 8.32 -15.91 28.15
N GLY A 733 7.00 -15.82 27.92
CA GLY A 733 6.42 -15.50 26.63
C GLY A 733 6.74 -14.06 26.16
N THR A 734 6.82 -13.87 24.87
CA THR A 734 7.03 -12.57 24.23
C THR A 734 5.77 -12.17 23.46
N VAL A 735 5.20 -11.00 23.76
CA VAL A 735 4.10 -10.40 23.01
C VAL A 735 4.66 -9.25 22.16
N VAL A 736 4.31 -9.24 20.87
CA VAL A 736 4.61 -8.14 19.94
C VAL A 736 3.29 -7.60 19.44
N ALA A 737 2.96 -6.37 19.81
CA ALA A 737 1.65 -5.79 19.56
C ALA A 737 1.76 -4.50 18.72
N LEU A 738 0.82 -4.34 17.75
CA LEU A 738 0.85 -3.26 16.77
C LEU A 738 -0.32 -2.28 16.98
N SER A 739 -0.03 -0.99 16.94
CA SER A 739 -1.02 0.10 16.91
C SER A 739 -2.09 -0.02 18.03
N SER A 740 -3.36 -0.23 17.72
CA SER A 740 -4.43 -0.32 18.74
C SER A 740 -4.23 -1.50 19.70
N SER A 741 -3.72 -2.63 19.21
CA SER A 741 -3.39 -3.80 20.05
C SER A 741 -2.22 -3.53 20.99
N ALA A 742 -1.30 -2.61 20.63
CA ALA A 742 -0.20 -2.20 21.50
C ALA A 742 -0.70 -1.47 22.75
N ARG A 743 -1.71 -0.61 22.62
CA ARG A 743 -2.33 0.07 23.77
C ARG A 743 -3.03 -0.91 24.69
N TRP A 744 -3.78 -1.86 24.11
CA TRP A 744 -4.39 -2.93 24.87
C TRP A 744 -3.33 -3.76 25.63
N ALA A 745 -2.24 -4.13 24.97
CA ALA A 745 -1.16 -4.89 25.59
C ALA A 745 -0.45 -4.12 26.72
N SER A 746 -0.21 -2.82 26.55
CA SER A 746 0.34 -1.93 27.58
C SER A 746 -0.57 -1.88 28.81
N SER A 747 -1.88 -1.75 28.64
CA SER A 747 -2.84 -1.72 29.75
C SER A 747 -3.00 -3.10 30.40
N GLU A 748 -3.33 -4.12 29.61
CA GLU A 748 -3.79 -5.41 30.15
C GLU A 748 -2.64 -6.36 30.53
N LEU A 749 -1.52 -6.32 29.82
CA LEU A 749 -0.41 -7.24 30.08
C LEU A 749 0.69 -6.61 30.91
N VAL A 750 0.94 -5.30 30.74
CA VAL A 750 1.95 -4.59 31.52
C VAL A 750 1.33 -3.95 32.76
N GLY A 751 0.11 -3.45 32.70
CA GLY A 751 -0.60 -2.78 33.78
C GLY A 751 -0.39 -1.28 33.83
N LEU A 752 -0.10 -0.66 32.65
CA LEU A 752 0.00 0.79 32.54
C LEU A 752 -1.39 1.40 32.38
N ASP A 753 -1.75 2.34 33.26
CA ASP A 753 -3.02 3.05 33.13
C ASP A 753 -3.02 3.94 31.89
N SER A 754 -4.05 3.76 31.07
CA SER A 754 -4.27 4.60 29.89
C SER A 754 -4.71 6.03 30.26
N ASP A 755 -5.13 6.24 31.52
CA ASP A 755 -5.73 7.48 32.01
C ASP A 755 -4.71 8.57 32.40
N GLU A 756 -3.43 8.27 32.52
CA GLU A 756 -2.38 9.31 32.56
C GLU A 756 -2.06 9.87 31.18
N ASN A 757 -2.67 9.33 30.14
CA ASN A 757 -2.60 9.90 28.81
C ASN A 757 -3.42 11.18 28.75
N VAL A 758 -2.77 12.24 28.36
CA VAL A 758 -3.35 13.47 27.88
C VAL A 758 -4.61 13.12 27.08
N ASP A 759 -5.76 13.32 27.70
CA ASP A 759 -7.06 13.18 27.06
C ASP A 759 -7.00 13.83 25.67
N ALA A 760 -7.18 13.05 24.64
CA ALA A 760 -7.37 13.60 23.29
C ALA A 760 -8.59 14.51 23.22
N ASP A 761 -9.44 14.49 24.26
CA ASP A 761 -10.64 15.30 24.48
C ASP A 761 -10.53 16.27 25.66
N SER A 762 -9.48 16.20 26.50
CA SER A 762 -9.31 17.20 27.55
C SER A 762 -8.99 18.55 26.89
N ASP A 763 -9.56 19.58 27.46
CA ASP A 763 -9.31 21.00 27.23
C ASP A 763 -7.83 21.38 27.53
N ALA A 764 -6.87 20.70 26.86
CA ALA A 764 -5.49 21.09 26.85
C ALA A 764 -5.42 22.53 26.37
N ASP A 765 -4.77 23.39 27.12
CA ASP A 765 -4.56 24.80 26.79
C ASP A 765 -4.27 24.96 25.29
N PRO A 766 -4.89 25.93 24.63
CA PRO A 766 -4.67 26.17 23.22
C PRO A 766 -3.17 26.34 23.00
N LEU A 767 -2.63 25.55 22.04
CA LEU A 767 -1.22 25.64 21.73
C LEU A 767 -0.88 27.05 21.23
N PRO A 768 0.30 27.61 21.53
CA PRO A 768 0.66 29.01 21.23
C PRO A 768 0.54 29.42 19.74
N TRP A 769 0.39 28.46 18.84
CA TRP A 769 0.30 28.63 17.39
C TRP A 769 -1.04 28.15 16.79
N ASP A 770 -2.05 27.90 17.61
CA ASP A 770 -3.42 27.72 17.11
C ASP A 770 -3.86 29.07 16.53
N THR A 771 -3.64 29.25 15.22
CA THR A 771 -3.81 30.51 14.51
C THR A 771 -5.24 30.99 14.42
N THR A 772 -6.19 30.18 14.87
CA THR A 772 -7.57 30.59 15.09
C THR A 772 -7.70 31.23 16.45
N ASP A 773 -7.34 32.54 16.50
CA ASP A 773 -7.63 33.46 17.61
C ASP A 773 -7.20 32.98 19.02
N GLN A 774 -5.98 33.34 19.42
CA GLN A 774 -5.34 33.06 20.72
C GLN A 774 -6.16 33.46 21.98
N THR A 775 -7.32 34.05 21.83
CA THR A 775 -8.15 34.52 22.92
C THR A 775 -9.28 33.59 23.27
N LYS A 776 -9.49 32.53 22.51
CA LYS A 776 -10.57 31.57 22.77
C LYS A 776 -9.99 30.27 23.29
N SER A 777 -9.74 30.16 24.58
CA SER A 777 -9.83 28.89 25.32
C SER A 777 -11.06 28.16 24.74
N ALA A 778 -10.85 27.07 24.07
CA ALA A 778 -11.83 26.52 23.17
C ALA A 778 -12.99 25.89 23.91
N ASP A 779 -13.95 26.74 24.31
CA ASP A 779 -15.29 26.25 24.48
C ASP A 779 -15.79 25.80 23.09
N VAL A 780 -15.75 24.49 22.86
CA VAL A 780 -16.19 23.85 21.61
C VAL A 780 -17.57 24.34 21.21
N HIS A 781 -18.37 24.80 22.19
CA HIS A 781 -19.70 25.36 21.99
C HIS A 781 -19.72 26.75 21.33
N THR A 782 -18.58 27.45 21.30
CA THR A 782 -18.45 28.77 20.65
C THR A 782 -17.97 28.72 19.21
N LEU A 783 -17.49 27.56 18.74
CA LEU A 783 -17.01 27.40 17.38
C LEU A 783 -18.17 27.39 16.38
N THR A 784 -17.99 28.07 15.25
CA THR A 784 -18.85 27.91 14.07
C THR A 784 -18.80 26.50 13.51
N TYR A 785 -19.71 26.13 12.64
CA TYR A 785 -19.70 24.84 11.96
C TYR A 785 -18.38 24.64 11.17
N ALA A 786 -17.97 25.62 10.40
CA ALA A 786 -16.74 25.56 9.61
C ALA A 786 -15.47 25.40 10.48
N GLU A 787 -15.40 26.11 11.62
CA GLU A 787 -14.28 25.96 12.56
C GLU A 787 -14.23 24.56 13.20
N ARG A 788 -15.39 23.93 13.45
CA ARG A 788 -15.45 22.54 13.95
C ARG A 788 -14.99 21.53 12.90
N GLU A 789 -15.40 21.70 11.65
CA GLU A 789 -14.93 20.88 10.54
C GLU A 789 -13.42 20.98 10.38
N GLN A 790 -12.87 22.22 10.35
CA GLN A 790 -11.44 22.45 10.24
C GLN A 790 -10.67 21.84 11.42
N ARG A 791 -11.17 21.98 12.66
CA ARG A 791 -10.58 21.33 13.82
C ARG A 791 -10.61 19.80 13.72
N GLY A 792 -11.67 19.24 13.12
CA GLY A 792 -11.76 17.80 12.81
C GLY A 792 -10.67 17.35 11.85
N ILE A 793 -10.40 18.15 10.81
CA ILE A 793 -9.32 17.90 9.84
C ILE A 793 -7.94 17.99 10.51
N ASP A 794 -7.69 19.03 11.31
CA ASP A 794 -6.40 19.27 11.98
C ASP A 794 -6.07 18.21 13.05
N ARG A 795 -7.06 17.53 13.61
CA ARG A 795 -6.87 16.40 14.53
C ARG A 795 -6.46 15.10 13.87
N ARG A 796 -6.71 14.95 12.58
CA ARG A 796 -6.34 13.75 11.84
C ARG A 796 -4.84 13.76 11.53
N VAL A 797 -4.24 12.57 11.50
CA VAL A 797 -2.88 12.33 11.00
C VAL A 797 -3.02 11.35 9.83
N PRO A 798 -3.14 11.86 8.60
CA PRO A 798 -3.36 11.01 7.44
C PRO A 798 -2.03 10.43 6.93
N GLY A 799 -1.43 9.50 7.70
CA GLY A 799 -0.22 8.81 7.31
C GLY A 799 0.97 9.75 7.07
N ALA A 800 1.43 10.43 8.11
CA ALA A 800 2.66 11.22 8.09
C ALA A 800 3.88 10.35 8.42
N LEU A 801 5.02 10.67 7.83
CA LEU A 801 6.29 9.99 8.05
C LEU A 801 7.12 10.77 9.06
N ILE A 802 7.35 10.18 10.24
CA ILE A 802 8.02 10.81 11.37
C ILE A 802 9.32 10.06 11.66
N ALA A 803 10.42 10.82 11.79
CA ALA A 803 11.72 10.28 12.20
C ALA A 803 11.69 9.83 13.66
N ALA A 804 12.30 8.69 13.92
CA ALA A 804 12.55 8.19 15.26
C ALA A 804 14.02 7.80 15.41
N THR A 805 14.55 7.97 16.63
CA THR A 805 15.88 7.53 17.02
C THR A 805 15.77 6.18 17.72
N ILE A 806 16.59 5.23 17.30
CA ILE A 806 16.71 3.88 17.87
C ILE A 806 17.76 3.91 18.98
N ASP A 807 17.48 3.30 20.12
CA ASP A 807 18.49 2.93 21.10
C ASP A 807 19.29 1.74 20.58
N THR A 808 20.42 2.00 19.92
CA THR A 808 21.27 0.96 19.32
C THR A 808 22.00 0.10 20.36
N THR A 809 21.94 0.47 21.64
CA THR A 809 22.50 -0.36 22.73
C THR A 809 21.52 -1.45 23.21
N HIS A 810 20.24 -1.34 22.84
CA HIS A 810 19.24 -2.30 23.22
C HIS A 810 19.37 -3.60 22.38
N PRO A 811 19.30 -4.81 22.96
CA PRO A 811 19.51 -6.05 22.21
C PRO A 811 18.53 -6.30 21.05
N LEU A 812 17.32 -5.74 21.11
CA LEU A 812 16.35 -5.83 20.00
C LEU A 812 16.71 -4.90 18.83
N SER A 813 17.66 -3.99 18.99
CA SER A 813 18.13 -3.11 17.93
C SER A 813 19.34 -3.66 17.15
N ALA A 814 19.70 -4.92 17.35
CA ALA A 814 20.83 -5.53 16.66
C ALA A 814 20.79 -5.30 15.15
N GLY A 815 21.82 -4.68 14.60
CA GLY A 815 21.97 -4.35 13.18
C GLY A 815 20.97 -3.31 12.65
N LEU A 816 20.32 -2.54 13.51
CA LEU A 816 19.50 -1.41 13.11
C LEU A 816 20.35 -0.14 13.05
N ASP A 817 20.01 0.72 12.09
CA ASP A 817 20.52 2.08 12.01
C ASP A 817 19.98 2.92 13.18
N GLU A 818 20.68 3.98 13.57
CA GLU A 818 20.27 4.89 14.65
C GLU A 818 18.93 5.58 14.36
N ARG A 819 18.56 5.68 13.09
CA ARG A 819 17.38 6.42 12.63
C ARG A 819 16.48 5.57 11.75
N VAL A 820 15.17 5.73 11.96
CA VAL A 820 14.14 5.07 11.18
C VAL A 820 12.94 5.99 10.99
N GLY A 821 12.27 5.92 9.84
CA GLY A 821 11.00 6.60 9.60
C GLY A 821 9.82 5.69 9.95
N PHE A 822 8.93 6.15 10.84
CA PHE A 822 7.67 5.47 11.10
C PHE A 822 6.50 6.20 10.44
N HIS A 823 5.64 5.43 9.81
CA HIS A 823 4.37 5.91 9.27
C HIS A 823 3.36 6.02 10.42
N VAL A 824 2.87 7.23 10.69
CA VAL A 824 2.04 7.53 11.84
C VAL A 824 0.62 7.90 11.38
N PHE A 825 -0.38 7.29 12.01
CA PHE A 825 -1.81 7.51 11.74
C PHE A 825 -2.57 8.09 12.93
N SER A 826 -1.87 8.37 14.02
CA SER A 826 -2.44 8.91 15.26
C SER A 826 -1.43 9.82 15.95
N GLY A 827 -1.90 10.89 16.57
CA GLY A 827 -1.11 11.74 17.45
C GLY A 827 -0.94 11.20 18.89
N SER A 828 -1.30 9.93 19.15
CA SER A 828 -1.23 9.36 20.49
C SER A 828 0.02 8.50 20.68
N PRO A 829 0.91 8.85 21.62
CA PRO A 829 2.12 8.08 21.95
C PRO A 829 1.76 6.77 22.69
N LEU A 830 2.78 5.93 22.87
CA LEU A 830 2.70 4.75 23.75
C LEU A 830 3.00 5.15 25.20
N PRO A 831 2.30 4.56 26.19
CA PRO A 831 2.67 4.72 27.59
C PRO A 831 3.96 3.95 27.90
N VAL A 832 4.78 4.51 28.80
CA VAL A 832 5.97 3.86 29.35
C VAL A 832 6.15 4.31 30.81
N ASP A 833 6.46 3.37 31.68
CA ASP A 833 6.81 3.61 33.08
C ASP A 833 8.34 3.55 33.30
N SER A 834 8.77 3.72 34.56
CA SER A 834 10.17 3.67 34.93
C SER A 834 10.82 2.27 34.79
N GLY A 835 10.01 1.21 34.63
CA GLY A 835 10.48 -0.16 34.39
C GLY A 835 10.55 -0.56 32.93
N GLY A 836 10.01 0.28 32.01
CA GLY A 836 10.01 0.04 30.57
C GLY A 836 11.22 0.65 29.86
N TYR A 837 11.57 0.08 28.72
CA TYR A 837 12.61 0.60 27.82
C TYR A 837 11.96 1.24 26.60
N VAL A 838 12.49 2.35 26.14
CA VAL A 838 12.11 2.97 24.86
C VAL A 838 13.10 2.53 23.79
N LEU A 839 12.71 1.57 22.97
CA LEU A 839 13.54 1.06 21.87
C LEU A 839 13.65 2.08 20.74
N ALA A 840 12.54 2.76 20.41
CA ALA A 840 12.52 3.84 19.43
C ALA A 840 11.74 5.03 19.98
N ARG A 841 12.27 6.24 19.78
CA ARG A 841 11.71 7.51 20.25
C ARG A 841 11.52 8.46 19.07
N PHE A 842 10.33 9.03 18.92
CA PHE A 842 10.10 10.10 17.94
C PHE A 842 11.02 11.29 18.22
N GLY A 843 11.49 11.93 17.15
CA GLY A 843 12.37 13.10 17.25
C GLY A 843 11.70 14.25 18.00
N GLU A 844 12.53 15.12 18.59
CA GLU A 844 12.06 16.28 19.33
C GLU A 844 11.62 17.41 18.38
N PHE A 845 10.48 18.00 18.67
CA PHE A 845 9.94 19.16 18.00
C PHE A 845 9.84 20.33 18.98
N THR A 846 10.50 21.43 18.68
CA THR A 846 10.41 22.66 19.46
C THR A 846 9.70 23.71 18.59
N PRO A 847 8.50 24.17 18.98
CA PRO A 847 7.83 25.25 18.28
C PRO A 847 8.63 26.54 18.36
N THR A 848 8.64 27.30 17.28
CA THR A 848 9.19 28.66 17.26
C THR A 848 8.04 29.66 17.12
N ASP A 849 8.23 30.91 17.60
CA ASP A 849 7.22 31.99 17.50
C ASP A 849 6.98 32.43 16.03
N ASP A 850 7.86 32.05 15.11
CA ASP A 850 7.75 32.34 13.70
C ASP A 850 7.23 31.11 12.94
N ILE A 851 5.94 31.12 12.63
CA ILE A 851 5.24 30.02 11.95
C ILE A 851 5.78 29.78 10.54
N GLU A 852 6.26 30.81 9.85
CA GLU A 852 6.79 30.72 8.48
C GLU A 852 8.20 30.09 8.45
N SER A 853 8.95 30.20 9.56
CA SER A 853 10.29 29.62 9.71
C SER A 853 10.30 28.28 10.45
N GLN A 854 9.16 27.74 10.84
CA GLN A 854 9.07 26.46 11.55
C GLN A 854 9.58 25.29 10.69
N THR A 855 10.75 24.82 11.00
CA THR A 855 11.24 23.53 10.57
C THR A 855 10.56 22.45 11.41
N PHE A 856 9.71 21.65 10.79
CA PHE A 856 9.06 20.48 11.42
C PHE A 856 10.10 19.34 11.57
N ALA A 857 11.11 19.54 12.39
CA ALA A 857 12.32 18.73 12.42
C ALA A 857 12.12 17.19 12.49
N PRO A 858 11.18 16.59 13.25
CA PRO A 858 10.98 15.14 13.21
C PRO A 858 10.09 14.69 12.05
N ARG A 859 9.34 15.60 11.38
CA ARG A 859 8.53 15.27 10.22
C ARG A 859 9.41 15.15 8.98
N ILE A 860 9.50 13.93 8.43
CA ILE A 860 10.20 13.68 7.17
C ILE A 860 9.31 14.08 6.01
N GLY A 861 8.02 13.69 6.05
CA GLY A 861 7.06 14.03 5.01
C GLY A 861 5.62 13.83 5.45
N GLY A 862 4.70 14.31 4.62
CA GLY A 862 3.26 14.17 4.82
C GLY A 862 2.62 15.23 5.71
N SER A 863 1.30 15.14 5.86
CA SER A 863 0.49 16.09 6.60
C SER A 863 0.31 15.67 8.07
N ILE A 864 0.73 16.52 8.98
CA ILE A 864 0.47 16.41 10.42
C ILE A 864 0.36 17.82 10.99
N SER A 865 -0.63 18.06 11.85
CA SER A 865 -0.75 19.36 12.50
C SER A 865 0.39 19.56 13.50
N PRO A 866 0.83 20.82 13.75
CA PRO A 866 1.82 21.12 14.79
C PRO A 866 1.42 20.59 16.17
N ALA A 867 0.15 20.60 16.49
CA ALA A 867 -0.41 20.06 17.73
C ALA A 867 -0.16 18.55 17.87
N ASN A 868 -0.45 17.78 16.83
CA ASN A 868 -0.20 16.34 16.81
C ASN A 868 1.31 16.04 16.83
N LEU A 869 2.10 16.82 16.10
CA LEU A 869 3.55 16.66 16.09
C LEU A 869 4.16 16.93 17.47
N LEU A 870 3.67 17.95 18.18
CA LEU A 870 4.10 18.24 19.55
C LEU A 870 3.74 17.10 20.52
N ARG A 871 2.57 16.50 20.38
CA ARG A 871 2.17 15.33 21.19
C ARG A 871 3.09 14.14 20.99
N LEU A 872 3.64 13.96 19.79
CA LEU A 872 4.59 12.89 19.47
C LEU A 872 6.03 13.26 19.81
N SER A 873 6.35 14.55 19.99
CA SER A 873 7.71 15.05 20.23
C SER A 873 8.38 14.34 21.39
N GLY A 874 9.51 13.68 21.15
CA GLY A 874 10.27 12.95 22.15
C GLY A 874 9.56 11.75 22.77
N GLN A 875 8.38 11.37 22.28
CA GLN A 875 7.56 10.28 22.82
C GLN A 875 7.97 8.90 22.26
N PRO A 876 7.64 7.81 22.99
CA PRO A 876 7.93 6.47 22.53
C PRO A 876 7.20 6.10 21.21
N ALA A 877 7.97 5.64 20.23
CA ALA A 877 7.47 5.02 19.01
C ALA A 877 7.41 3.49 19.16
N VAL A 878 8.39 2.90 19.85
CA VAL A 878 8.43 1.48 20.20
C VAL A 878 8.89 1.34 21.64
N THR A 879 8.12 0.58 22.44
CA THR A 879 8.46 0.27 23.83
C THR A 879 8.70 -1.22 24.04
N HIS A 880 9.56 -1.53 25.01
CA HIS A 880 9.79 -2.88 25.48
C HIS A 880 9.61 -2.93 27.00
N HIS A 881 8.71 -3.76 27.48
CA HIS A 881 8.42 -3.95 28.90
C HIS A 881 8.75 -5.38 29.33
N ARG A 882 9.43 -5.52 30.45
CA ARG A 882 9.66 -6.84 31.07
C ARG A 882 8.53 -7.16 32.03
N VAL A 883 7.87 -8.29 31.84
CA VAL A 883 6.76 -8.76 32.68
C VAL A 883 7.12 -10.14 33.23
N GLY A 884 7.62 -10.17 34.44
CA GLY A 884 8.21 -11.39 35.00
C GLY A 884 9.46 -11.81 34.20
N ARG A 885 9.46 -13.02 33.63
CA ARG A 885 10.52 -13.51 32.75
C ARG A 885 10.29 -13.22 31.27
N GLY A 886 9.14 -12.73 30.90
CA GLY A 886 8.76 -12.48 29.51
C GLY A 886 8.83 -11.02 29.09
N ASN A 887 8.40 -10.73 27.88
CA ASN A 887 8.53 -9.46 27.21
C ASN A 887 7.22 -9.03 26.56
N VAL A 888 6.92 -7.72 26.61
CA VAL A 888 5.85 -7.10 25.82
C VAL A 888 6.48 -5.96 25.02
N VAL A 889 6.47 -6.07 23.69
CA VAL A 889 6.99 -5.07 22.76
C VAL A 889 5.82 -4.43 22.04
N CYS A 890 5.69 -3.12 22.16
CA CYS A 890 4.58 -2.34 21.64
C CYS A 890 5.04 -1.36 20.57
N PHE A 891 4.34 -1.32 19.43
CA PHE A 891 4.58 -0.39 18.33
C PHE A 891 3.44 0.63 18.27
N ALA A 892 3.73 1.93 18.31
CA ALA A 892 2.74 3.00 18.21
C ALA A 892 1.99 2.99 16.88
N SER A 893 2.62 2.50 15.82
CA SER A 893 2.05 2.33 14.49
C SER A 893 2.25 0.90 13.97
N ASP A 894 1.66 0.60 12.83
CA ASP A 894 1.84 -0.68 12.16
C ASP A 894 2.88 -0.56 11.04
N PRO A 895 4.12 -1.05 11.24
CA PRO A 895 5.18 -0.95 10.25
C PRO A 895 4.94 -1.87 9.03
N THR A 896 4.01 -2.81 9.11
CA THR A 896 3.71 -3.73 8.00
C THR A 896 2.75 -3.11 6.99
N ASN A 897 2.17 -1.94 7.29
CA ASN A 897 1.15 -1.32 6.46
C ASN A 897 1.54 -1.26 4.97
N ARG A 898 0.70 -1.87 4.12
CA ARG A 898 0.89 -1.98 2.65
C ARG A 898 2.21 -2.65 2.23
N GLY A 899 2.95 -3.27 3.13
CA GLY A 899 4.23 -3.90 2.83
C GLY A 899 5.33 -2.93 2.36
N MET A 900 5.19 -1.63 2.64
CA MET A 900 6.07 -0.60 2.07
C MET A 900 7.22 -0.17 2.98
N ASN A 901 7.04 -0.18 4.32
CA ASN A 901 8.05 0.31 5.26
C ASN A 901 9.03 -0.80 5.68
N HIS A 902 9.99 -1.12 4.80
CA HIS A 902 10.99 -2.15 5.05
C HIS A 902 11.89 -1.83 6.24
N ALA A 903 12.24 -0.56 6.44
CA ALA A 903 13.01 -0.12 7.61
C ALA A 903 12.25 -0.39 8.92
N GLY A 904 10.97 -0.02 8.99
CA GLY A 904 10.12 -0.31 10.15
C GLY A 904 9.84 -1.79 10.36
N MET A 905 9.61 -2.56 9.27
CA MET A 905 9.44 -4.01 9.35
C MET A 905 10.68 -4.72 9.91
N ARG A 906 11.87 -4.20 9.65
CA ARG A 906 13.11 -4.75 10.22
C ARG A 906 13.12 -4.64 11.75
N VAL A 907 12.64 -3.53 12.33
CA VAL A 907 12.49 -3.36 13.79
C VAL A 907 11.51 -4.40 14.35
N LEU A 908 10.38 -4.60 13.66
CA LEU A 908 9.36 -5.58 14.04
C LEU A 908 9.89 -7.02 14.00
N LEU A 909 10.59 -7.38 12.95
CA LEU A 909 11.19 -8.72 12.79
C LEU A 909 12.24 -8.99 13.87
N ASN A 910 13.03 -7.97 14.25
CA ASN A 910 13.94 -8.09 15.39
C ASN A 910 13.16 -8.38 16.69
N ALA A 911 12.07 -7.68 16.96
CA ALA A 911 11.25 -7.95 18.15
C ALA A 911 10.72 -9.38 18.17
N ILE A 912 10.29 -9.89 17.01
CA ILE A 912 9.78 -11.28 16.87
C ILE A 912 10.89 -12.32 17.10
N HIS A 913 12.05 -12.18 16.42
CA HIS A 913 13.10 -13.20 16.41
C HIS A 913 14.05 -13.13 17.62
N LEU A 914 14.32 -11.92 18.14
CA LEU A 914 15.26 -11.72 19.23
C LEU A 914 14.59 -11.69 20.61
N GLY A 915 13.28 -11.37 20.67
CA GLY A 915 12.50 -11.30 21.90
C GLY A 915 12.60 -12.55 22.78
N PRO A 916 12.41 -13.78 22.23
CA PRO A 916 12.56 -15.01 23.02
C PRO A 916 13.93 -15.18 23.67
N SER A 917 14.99 -14.69 23.02
CA SER A 917 16.37 -14.77 23.53
C SER A 917 16.65 -13.82 24.70
N MET A 918 15.73 -12.89 24.97
CA MET A 918 15.76 -11.99 26.14
C MET A 918 15.03 -12.54 27.35
N SER A 919 14.19 -13.55 27.17
CA SER A 919 13.41 -14.17 28.24
C SER A 919 14.34 -14.93 29.19
N GLY A 920 14.13 -14.81 30.51
CA GLY A 920 14.85 -15.57 31.53
C GLY A 920 16.12 -14.93 32.09
N ALA A 921 16.58 -13.75 31.64
CA ALA A 921 17.60 -12.99 32.37
C ALA A 921 16.98 -12.36 33.62
N GLN A 922 17.42 -12.72 34.81
CA GLN A 922 16.99 -12.01 36.02
C GLN A 922 17.44 -10.55 35.94
N PRO A 923 16.65 -9.56 36.45
CA PRO A 923 17.13 -8.21 36.64
C PRO A 923 18.37 -8.27 37.55
N LEU A 924 19.42 -7.55 37.17
CA LEU A 924 20.56 -7.27 38.09
C LEU A 924 20.03 -6.29 39.14
N GLY A 925 19.69 -6.79 40.33
CA GLY A 925 19.38 -5.95 41.47
C GLY A 925 18.00 -6.16 42.07
N GLU A 926 17.80 -7.28 42.74
CA GLU A 926 17.03 -7.43 43.95
C GLU A 926 17.70 -8.59 44.70
N ASP A 927 18.74 -8.26 45.45
CA ASP A 927 19.18 -9.09 46.57
C ASP A 927 18.05 -9.03 47.59
N GLU A 928 17.30 -10.08 47.72
CA GLU A 928 16.42 -10.31 48.87
C GLU A 928 17.32 -10.40 50.10
N ASP A 929 17.39 -9.30 50.83
CA ASP A 929 17.78 -9.31 52.25
C ASP A 929 16.68 -10.06 53.05
N GLU A 930 16.64 -11.38 52.95
CA GLU A 930 16.05 -12.24 53.93
C GLU A 930 17.15 -12.93 54.76
N HIS A 931 17.76 -12.19 55.64
CA HIS A 931 18.25 -12.75 56.88
C HIS A 931 17.27 -12.44 57.98
N GLY A 932 16.31 -13.39 58.17
CA GLY A 932 15.48 -13.45 59.34
C GLY A 932 16.35 -13.57 60.57
N GLU A 933 16.16 -12.63 61.47
CA GLU A 933 16.51 -12.77 62.88
C GLU A 933 15.72 -13.96 63.46
N GLY A 934 16.46 -14.94 63.92
CA GLY A 934 15.96 -16.01 64.78
C GLY A 934 17.04 -16.35 65.77
N GLU A 935 16.85 -15.81 67.04
CA GLU A 935 17.58 -16.07 68.26
C GLU A 935 19.05 -16.24 68.22
#